data_18bf8e4f7ba613de4111283849e74544
#
_entry.id   18bf8e4f7ba613de4111283849e74544
#
_cell.length_a   1.000
_cell.length_b   1.000
_cell.length_c   1.000
_cell.angle_alpha   90.00
_cell.angle_beta   90.00
_cell.angle_gamma   90.00
#
_symmetry.space_group_name_H-M   'P 1'
#
loop_
_entity.id
_entity.type
_entity.pdbx_description
1 polymer ?
#
loop_
_entity_poly.entity_id
_entity_poly.type
_entity_poly.pdbx_seq_one_letter_code
_entity_poly.pdbx_strand_id
1 'polypeptide(L)'
;MDLSSRIAIPLSVISSFLFSVAPTVAQRPPDTTRLLRFPTTNDHQIIFCYAGELYTVGKEGGIARRLTSGPGYTSFPRFSPDGAQVAFTSQYDGNTEVYVMPAEGGAPKRLTSSATLGRDDISDRMGPNNIVMTWENTKPLVVFRSRMKSFNDFIGQLFTVGLDAELPQQLPVPRGGFTSFSPDDSKMAFNRVFREFRTWKHYRGGMADDIWVYDFKNGATENLTSNPAQDICPMWGPDNKIYFISDRDGRMNLFSINLASKETKQLTNFKDFDIKFPSIGKESIVFEQGGYIWRYDLASGQAASIPIEIKEDFASGRSALVDASKHVESVNLAPDGERTIVVARGDLFSVPAKEGTPRNLTRTSNAHERDAVWSPDGKWIAYNSDATGENELYVRSQDGQGQPQQVTSGADTYYYKPLWSPDSKKLLWSDRLQRLLYVNVATKTVTQVDQDKYGEIEAYNWSPDSQWIAWGRPEENGLPRVYLFSTANKQRTAVTDSWYGSGEAVFSDDGKYLLLSSARDFKATLGSEEFENVYRDMERVYLVTLAKETESPLAPRSDEVGKAEKKREKEKEKETAEKRPGEGAGEKKPDEKKPEIAKAKKPVVVKVDTDGIQNRIVGLEITPGSYRNIRMLDDRIFYLRRTVGDETGEDEEEERRPDKKSHLCAYNLEDRKETVLGDVNDYQITFDGKKILVKIKKDYAIIDLPKDKIETKDHEHKIEGLDMQLDRHAEWNQIYFEAWRQMRDFFFSPTMNSIDWKAMRTKYAALLPFVNHRNDLTYLLGELIGELNNGHTYVGGGERPDTPRIKLGLLGAEFSRDPATRAYRIER
;
A
#
# COMPACT_ATOMS: atom_id res chain seq x y z
N MET A 1 48.54 -73.43 -32.23
CA MET A 1 47.70 -72.81 -33.24
C MET A 1 46.69 -71.92 -32.54
N ASP A 2 46.96 -70.80 -32.16
CA ASP A 2 47.08 -69.49 -32.71
C ASP A 2 45.80 -69.02 -33.47
N LEU A 3 45.13 -68.11 -32.91
CA LEU A 3 44.57 -66.95 -33.58
C LEU A 3 43.78 -66.09 -32.61
N SER A 4 44.46 -65.08 -32.12
CA SER A 4 43.88 -63.89 -31.43
C SER A 4 43.06 -63.02 -32.40
N SER A 5 41.86 -62.62 -32.07
CA SER A 5 41.21 -61.50 -32.73
C SER A 5 40.77 -60.44 -31.66
N ARG A 6 41.45 -59.34 -31.69
CA ARG A 6 41.17 -58.16 -30.90
C ARG A 6 39.96 -57.45 -31.49
N ILE A 7 38.93 -57.32 -30.73
CA ILE A 7 37.80 -56.38 -31.00
C ILE A 7 38.12 -55.05 -30.34
N ALA A 8 38.36 -54.03 -31.18
CA ALA A 8 38.48 -52.67 -30.75
C ALA A 8 37.10 -52.03 -30.60
N ILE A 9 36.77 -51.56 -29.39
CA ILE A 9 35.56 -50.76 -29.10
C ILE A 9 35.94 -49.30 -29.30
N PRO A 10 35.24 -48.52 -30.11
CA PRO A 10 35.50 -47.11 -30.22
C PRO A 10 34.90 -46.38 -28.99
N LEU A 11 35.74 -45.64 -28.26
CA LEU A 11 35.29 -44.67 -27.24
C LEU A 11 34.57 -43.51 -27.93
N SER A 12 33.25 -43.47 -27.82
CA SER A 12 32.45 -42.30 -28.17
C SER A 12 32.69 -41.25 -27.12
N VAL A 13 33.38 -40.19 -27.45
CA VAL A 13 33.46 -38.97 -26.64
C VAL A 13 32.09 -38.29 -26.71
N ILE A 14 31.31 -38.42 -25.63
CA ILE A 14 30.09 -37.60 -25.42
C ILE A 14 30.59 -36.22 -25.03
N SER A 15 30.63 -35.32 -26.01
CA SER A 15 30.83 -33.89 -25.80
C SER A 15 29.56 -33.32 -25.23
N SER A 16 29.52 -33.11 -23.92
CA SER A 16 28.44 -32.38 -23.24
C SER A 16 28.48 -30.90 -23.66
N PHE A 17 27.67 -30.55 -24.63
CA PHE A 17 27.35 -29.14 -24.89
C PHE A 17 26.57 -28.58 -23.70
N LEU A 18 27.28 -27.94 -22.81
CA LEU A 18 26.69 -26.97 -21.88
C LEU A 18 26.19 -25.80 -22.72
N PHE A 19 24.91 -25.83 -23.05
CA PHE A 19 24.21 -24.62 -23.47
C PHE A 19 24.21 -23.68 -22.28
N SER A 20 25.17 -22.79 -22.22
CA SER A 20 25.09 -21.55 -21.44
C SER A 20 23.94 -20.73 -22.06
N VAL A 21 22.79 -20.77 -21.45
CA VAL A 21 21.72 -19.80 -21.73
C VAL A 21 22.26 -18.48 -21.23
N ALA A 22 22.95 -17.75 -22.08
CA ALA A 22 23.18 -16.33 -21.88
C ALA A 22 21.79 -15.70 -21.69
N PRO A 23 21.58 -14.80 -20.70
CA PRO A 23 20.35 -14.06 -20.61
C PRO A 23 20.19 -13.34 -21.94
N THR A 24 19.18 -13.71 -22.70
CA THR A 24 18.76 -12.95 -23.89
C THR A 24 18.45 -11.55 -23.38
N VAL A 25 19.38 -10.63 -23.61
CA VAL A 25 19.08 -9.20 -23.56
C VAL A 25 17.89 -9.03 -24.48
N ALA A 26 16.74 -8.73 -23.88
CA ALA A 26 15.51 -8.46 -24.62
C ALA A 26 15.90 -7.44 -25.68
N GLN A 27 15.81 -7.82 -26.97
CA GLN A 27 15.99 -6.88 -28.08
C GLN A 27 15.04 -5.72 -27.78
N ARG A 28 15.59 -4.51 -27.59
CA ARG A 28 14.77 -3.30 -27.55
C ARG A 28 13.78 -3.38 -28.69
N PRO A 29 12.48 -3.27 -28.44
CA PRO A 29 11.51 -3.13 -29.54
C PRO A 29 12.00 -2.01 -30.44
N PRO A 30 11.74 -2.05 -31.75
CA PRO A 30 12.09 -0.95 -32.64
C PRO A 30 11.65 0.36 -31.97
N ASP A 31 12.40 1.44 -32.12
CA ASP A 31 12.41 2.71 -31.38
C ASP A 31 11.02 3.42 -31.22
N THR A 32 9.96 2.64 -31.04
CA THR A 32 8.58 3.12 -30.88
C THR A 32 8.19 3.21 -29.41
N THR A 33 7.65 4.36 -29.03
CA THR A 33 7.20 4.65 -27.67
C THR A 33 5.86 3.98 -27.39
N ARG A 34 5.67 3.48 -26.16
CA ARG A 34 4.40 2.94 -25.67
C ARG A 34 3.84 3.80 -24.53
N LEU A 35 2.66 3.47 -24.01
CA LEU A 35 1.87 4.24 -23.06
C LEU A 35 1.39 5.60 -23.61
N LEU A 36 1.15 5.66 -24.92
CA LEU A 36 0.53 6.79 -25.60
C LEU A 36 -0.97 6.78 -25.29
N ARG A 37 -1.50 7.91 -24.81
CA ARG A 37 -2.85 7.97 -24.26
C ARG A 37 -3.75 9.00 -24.92
N PHE A 38 -5.07 8.76 -24.90
CA PHE A 38 -6.12 9.70 -25.31
C PHE A 38 -5.93 10.31 -26.71
N PRO A 39 -5.75 9.51 -27.77
CA PRO A 39 -5.48 10.05 -29.10
C PRO A 39 -6.70 10.75 -29.69
N THR A 40 -6.43 11.78 -30.54
CA THR A 40 -7.40 12.41 -31.41
C THR A 40 -6.78 12.72 -32.77
N THR A 41 -7.56 12.79 -33.83
CA THR A 41 -7.07 13.05 -35.19
C THR A 41 -7.94 14.08 -35.95
N ASN A 42 -7.30 14.87 -36.82
CA ASN A 42 -7.96 15.66 -37.84
C ASN A 42 -7.66 15.12 -39.26
N ASP A 43 -7.18 13.85 -39.35
CA ASP A 43 -6.75 13.12 -40.54
C ASP A 43 -5.45 13.64 -41.22
N HIS A 44 -4.81 14.67 -40.66
CA HIS A 44 -3.48 15.16 -41.06
C HIS A 44 -2.45 14.92 -39.97
N GLN A 45 -2.86 15.16 -38.73
CA GLN A 45 -2.06 14.98 -37.55
C GLN A 45 -2.83 14.24 -36.45
N ILE A 46 -2.09 13.70 -35.51
CA ILE A 46 -2.61 13.04 -34.32
C ILE A 46 -2.07 13.81 -33.12
N ILE A 47 -2.94 14.14 -32.16
CA ILE A 47 -2.58 14.68 -30.86
C ILE A 47 -2.90 13.61 -29.82
N PHE A 48 -2.00 13.41 -28.85
CA PHE A 48 -2.14 12.41 -27.78
C PHE A 48 -1.42 12.87 -26.52
N CYS A 49 -1.69 12.21 -25.41
CA CYS A 49 -1.02 12.44 -24.12
C CYS A 49 0.10 11.41 -23.91
N TYR A 50 1.23 11.86 -23.38
CA TYR A 50 2.30 11.02 -22.85
C TYR A 50 2.96 11.71 -21.65
N ALA A 51 3.18 10.95 -20.57
CA ALA A 51 3.78 11.47 -19.34
C ALA A 51 3.15 12.78 -18.82
N GLY A 52 1.83 12.95 -19.00
CA GLY A 52 1.08 14.12 -18.55
C GLY A 52 1.07 15.32 -19.46
N GLU A 53 1.71 15.23 -20.62
CA GLU A 53 1.76 16.32 -21.61
C GLU A 53 1.14 15.92 -22.97
N LEU A 54 0.68 16.89 -23.74
CA LEU A 54 0.21 16.66 -25.11
C LEU A 54 1.37 16.69 -26.11
N TYR A 55 1.30 15.77 -27.04
CA TYR A 55 2.22 15.65 -28.17
C TYR A 55 1.45 15.61 -29.48
N THR A 56 2.09 16.04 -30.56
CA THR A 56 1.57 15.93 -31.93
C THR A 56 2.54 15.20 -32.83
N VAL A 57 2.00 14.44 -33.77
CA VAL A 57 2.73 13.76 -34.84
C VAL A 57 1.89 13.73 -36.12
N GLY A 58 2.51 13.59 -37.27
CA GLY A 58 1.79 13.37 -38.54
C GLY A 58 1.01 12.04 -38.52
N LYS A 59 -0.03 11.93 -39.36
CA LYS A 59 -0.90 10.73 -39.40
C LYS A 59 -0.18 9.42 -39.71
N GLU A 60 1.00 9.48 -40.33
CA GLU A 60 1.83 8.30 -40.63
C GLU A 60 2.86 7.99 -39.54
N GLY A 61 2.91 8.78 -38.46
CA GLY A 61 3.86 8.60 -37.35
C GLY A 61 5.14 9.41 -37.50
N GLY A 62 6.20 8.99 -36.80
CA GLY A 62 7.50 9.65 -36.75
C GLY A 62 7.83 10.19 -35.37
N ILE A 63 8.72 11.19 -35.30
CA ILE A 63 9.09 11.82 -34.02
C ILE A 63 8.01 12.80 -33.60
N ALA A 64 7.42 12.58 -32.42
CA ALA A 64 6.38 13.46 -31.90
C ALA A 64 6.98 14.73 -31.29
N ARG A 65 6.30 15.85 -31.44
CA ARG A 65 6.63 17.15 -30.86
C ARG A 65 5.71 17.46 -29.70
N ARG A 66 6.25 17.89 -28.59
CA ARG A 66 5.48 18.30 -27.42
C ARG A 66 4.73 19.62 -27.71
N LEU A 67 3.44 19.68 -27.31
CA LEU A 67 2.57 20.83 -27.45
C LEU A 67 2.39 21.61 -26.15
N THR A 68 2.43 20.92 -25.01
CA THR A 68 2.17 21.50 -23.70
C THR A 68 3.37 21.34 -22.77
N SER A 69 3.49 22.22 -21.79
CA SER A 69 4.48 22.13 -20.72
C SER A 69 3.94 22.92 -19.51
N GLY A 70 3.34 22.25 -18.58
CA GLY A 70 2.73 22.91 -17.44
C GLY A 70 2.74 22.03 -16.19
N PRO A 71 2.36 22.58 -15.04
CA PRO A 71 2.11 21.75 -13.87
C PRO A 71 0.90 20.87 -14.09
N GLY A 72 0.90 19.69 -13.46
CA GLY A 72 -0.20 18.77 -13.46
C GLY A 72 -0.24 17.79 -14.64
N TYR A 73 -1.42 17.30 -14.96
CA TYR A 73 -1.63 16.28 -15.98
C TYR A 73 -2.62 16.77 -17.04
N THR A 74 -2.18 16.78 -18.29
CA THR A 74 -2.99 17.19 -19.46
C THR A 74 -3.52 15.94 -20.18
N SER A 75 -4.81 15.93 -20.57
CA SER A 75 -5.48 14.74 -21.08
C SER A 75 -6.67 15.09 -21.98
N PHE A 76 -7.22 14.07 -22.63
CA PHE A 76 -8.45 14.14 -23.44
C PHE A 76 -8.46 15.25 -24.50
N PRO A 77 -7.44 15.35 -25.37
CA PRO A 77 -7.48 16.28 -26.47
C PRO A 77 -8.60 15.91 -27.46
N ARG A 78 -9.27 16.93 -28.03
CA ARG A 78 -10.26 16.79 -29.11
C ARG A 78 -10.12 17.93 -30.08
N PHE A 79 -9.94 17.63 -31.38
CA PHE A 79 -9.91 18.62 -32.43
C PHE A 79 -11.27 19.28 -32.62
N SER A 80 -11.28 20.56 -32.93
CA SER A 80 -12.47 21.25 -33.44
C SER A 80 -12.87 20.64 -34.80
N PRO A 81 -14.14 20.79 -35.24
CA PRO A 81 -14.64 20.23 -36.52
C PRO A 81 -13.86 20.67 -37.74
N ASP A 82 -13.30 21.89 -37.72
CA ASP A 82 -12.44 22.44 -38.77
C ASP A 82 -10.97 21.98 -38.64
N GLY A 83 -10.63 21.32 -37.56
CA GLY A 83 -9.26 20.85 -37.27
C GLY A 83 -8.26 21.91 -36.83
N ALA A 84 -8.69 23.18 -36.69
CA ALA A 84 -7.80 24.31 -36.44
C ALA A 84 -7.43 24.48 -34.94
N GLN A 85 -8.27 23.98 -34.05
CA GLN A 85 -8.09 24.08 -32.61
C GLN A 85 -8.15 22.70 -31.93
N VAL A 86 -7.61 22.62 -30.74
CA VAL A 86 -7.74 21.45 -29.87
C VAL A 86 -8.22 21.89 -28.48
N ALA A 87 -9.32 21.30 -28.02
CA ALA A 87 -9.78 21.42 -26.65
C ALA A 87 -9.23 20.24 -25.81
N PHE A 88 -8.91 20.46 -24.56
CA PHE A 88 -8.33 19.44 -23.67
C PHE A 88 -8.58 19.76 -22.21
N THR A 89 -8.41 18.75 -21.38
CA THR A 89 -8.49 18.84 -19.91
C THR A 89 -7.09 19.00 -19.33
N SER A 90 -6.87 19.99 -18.47
CA SER A 90 -5.56 20.23 -17.84
C SER A 90 -5.66 20.94 -16.49
N GLN A 91 -4.52 21.06 -15.82
CA GLN A 91 -4.36 21.64 -14.48
C GLN A 91 -3.41 22.86 -14.48
N TYR A 92 -3.30 23.61 -15.58
CA TYR A 92 -2.37 24.76 -15.67
C TYR A 92 -2.52 25.76 -14.53
N ASP A 93 -3.76 26.01 -14.09
CA ASP A 93 -4.06 26.95 -13.02
C ASP A 93 -4.34 26.23 -11.69
N GLY A 94 -3.91 24.97 -11.55
CA GLY A 94 -4.04 24.17 -10.33
C GLY A 94 -5.30 23.30 -10.27
N ASN A 95 -6.45 23.79 -10.69
CA ASN A 95 -7.69 23.02 -10.78
C ASN A 95 -7.80 22.34 -12.15
N THR A 96 -8.55 21.22 -12.22
CA THR A 96 -8.79 20.54 -13.50
C THR A 96 -9.88 21.24 -14.27
N GLU A 97 -9.52 21.86 -15.40
CA GLU A 97 -10.39 22.71 -16.21
C GLU A 97 -10.29 22.37 -17.70
N VAL A 98 -11.24 22.89 -18.47
CA VAL A 98 -11.24 22.82 -19.94
C VAL A 98 -10.41 23.96 -20.51
N TYR A 99 -9.51 23.61 -21.41
CA TYR A 99 -8.66 24.54 -22.13
C TYR A 99 -8.82 24.37 -23.66
N VAL A 100 -8.47 25.39 -24.41
CA VAL A 100 -8.38 25.36 -25.84
C VAL A 100 -7.10 26.04 -26.31
N MET A 101 -6.49 25.55 -27.40
CA MET A 101 -5.35 26.18 -28.08
C MET A 101 -5.39 25.89 -29.58
N PRO A 102 -4.61 26.60 -30.41
CA PRO A 102 -4.40 26.21 -31.81
C PRO A 102 -3.86 24.77 -31.90
N ALA A 103 -4.26 24.03 -32.93
CA ALA A 103 -3.83 22.63 -33.14
C ALA A 103 -2.31 22.50 -33.33
N GLU A 104 -1.66 23.54 -33.85
CA GLU A 104 -0.21 23.60 -34.01
C GLU A 104 0.55 23.95 -32.72
N GLY A 105 -0.18 24.18 -31.59
CA GLY A 105 0.38 24.63 -30.31
C GLY A 105 0.25 26.14 -30.12
N GLY A 106 0.56 26.60 -28.93
CA GLY A 106 0.45 28.00 -28.51
C GLY A 106 0.03 28.11 -27.05
N ALA A 107 -0.30 29.32 -26.60
CA ALA A 107 -0.76 29.54 -25.23
C ALA A 107 -2.17 28.97 -25.03
N PRO A 108 -2.40 28.08 -24.06
CA PRO A 108 -3.72 27.58 -23.74
C PRO A 108 -4.63 28.67 -23.18
N LYS A 109 -5.86 28.73 -23.64
CA LYS A 109 -6.93 29.58 -23.08
C LYS A 109 -7.85 28.70 -22.22
N ARG A 110 -8.02 29.04 -20.93
CA ARG A 110 -8.97 28.40 -20.05
C ARG A 110 -10.40 28.78 -20.40
N LEU A 111 -11.28 27.80 -20.48
CA LEU A 111 -12.72 27.99 -20.81
C LEU A 111 -13.63 27.83 -19.60
N THR A 112 -13.21 27.08 -18.55
CA THR A 112 -14.03 26.81 -17.37
C THR A 112 -13.35 27.26 -16.09
N SER A 113 -14.17 27.56 -15.07
CA SER A 113 -13.73 27.83 -13.70
C SER A 113 -14.71 27.14 -12.76
N SER A 114 -14.38 25.97 -12.26
CA SER A 114 -15.25 25.11 -11.47
C SER A 114 -14.86 25.10 -10.00
N ALA A 115 -15.83 24.80 -9.14
CA ALA A 115 -15.53 24.53 -7.73
C ALA A 115 -14.56 23.37 -7.57
N THR A 116 -13.66 23.49 -6.60
CA THR A 116 -12.69 22.45 -6.30
C THR A 116 -13.37 21.23 -5.69
N LEU A 117 -13.17 20.07 -6.30
CA LEU A 117 -13.68 18.79 -5.78
C LEU A 117 -12.59 18.08 -4.96
N GLY A 118 -13.00 17.31 -3.98
CA GLY A 118 -12.09 16.49 -3.16
C GLY A 118 -11.40 15.39 -3.98
N ARG A 119 -12.09 14.89 -5.03
CA ARG A 119 -11.58 13.87 -5.96
C ARG A 119 -11.56 14.45 -7.36
N ASP A 120 -10.38 14.76 -7.85
CA ASP A 120 -10.19 15.44 -9.13
C ASP A 120 -8.81 15.11 -9.70
N ASP A 121 -8.46 13.84 -9.79
CA ASP A 121 -7.18 13.38 -10.30
C ASP A 121 -7.35 12.34 -11.40
N ILE A 122 -6.42 12.32 -12.35
CA ILE A 122 -6.42 11.34 -13.45
C ILE A 122 -6.25 9.90 -12.95
N SER A 123 -5.65 9.72 -11.81
CA SER A 123 -5.46 8.40 -11.17
C SER A 123 -6.55 8.05 -10.15
N ASP A 124 -7.50 8.94 -9.88
CA ASP A 124 -8.64 8.63 -9.03
C ASP A 124 -9.64 7.73 -9.77
N ARG A 125 -10.29 6.84 -9.04
CA ARG A 125 -11.31 5.93 -9.59
C ARG A 125 -12.52 6.63 -10.23
N MET A 126 -12.70 7.91 -9.95
CA MET A 126 -13.75 8.75 -10.54
C MET A 126 -13.24 9.52 -11.74
N GLY A 127 -11.93 9.52 -11.97
CA GLY A 127 -11.25 10.32 -12.97
C GLY A 127 -11.24 11.82 -12.64
N PRO A 128 -10.62 12.62 -13.49
CA PRO A 128 -10.61 14.07 -13.35
C PRO A 128 -12.01 14.67 -13.54
N ASN A 129 -12.20 15.89 -13.09
CA ASN A 129 -13.37 16.68 -13.44
C ASN A 129 -13.19 17.36 -14.81
N ASN A 130 -14.25 17.93 -15.38
CA ASN A 130 -14.19 18.71 -16.62
C ASN A 130 -13.49 18.01 -17.78
N ILE A 131 -13.83 16.74 -18.03
CA ILE A 131 -13.24 15.93 -19.10
C ILE A 131 -13.84 16.36 -20.44
N VAL A 132 -12.99 16.81 -21.37
CA VAL A 132 -13.39 17.12 -22.74
C VAL A 132 -13.83 15.84 -23.45
N MET A 133 -15.07 15.83 -23.94
CA MET A 133 -15.67 14.70 -24.66
C MET A 133 -15.58 14.87 -26.16
N THR A 134 -16.07 16.02 -26.67
CA THR A 134 -16.15 16.33 -28.11
C THR A 134 -16.43 17.82 -28.33
N TRP A 135 -16.74 18.20 -29.57
CA TRP A 135 -17.28 19.49 -29.96
C TRP A 135 -18.67 19.31 -30.60
N GLU A 136 -19.52 20.35 -30.59
CA GLU A 136 -20.62 20.42 -31.53
C GLU A 136 -20.06 20.66 -32.95
N ASN A 137 -20.72 20.14 -33.98
CA ASN A 137 -20.21 20.19 -35.34
C ASN A 137 -20.49 21.55 -36.02
N THR A 138 -21.60 22.17 -35.67
CA THR A 138 -22.10 23.40 -36.36
C THR A 138 -21.84 24.67 -35.57
N LYS A 139 -21.41 24.55 -34.30
CA LYS A 139 -21.13 25.67 -33.39
C LYS A 139 -19.78 25.49 -32.70
N PRO A 140 -19.10 26.60 -32.38
CA PRO A 140 -17.81 26.55 -31.68
C PRO A 140 -18.00 26.30 -30.19
N LEU A 141 -18.66 25.19 -29.86
CA LEU A 141 -18.93 24.78 -28.47
C LEU A 141 -18.18 23.50 -28.12
N VAL A 142 -17.39 23.56 -27.02
CA VAL A 142 -16.73 22.41 -26.44
C VAL A 142 -17.70 21.69 -25.53
N VAL A 143 -17.84 20.39 -25.72
CA VAL A 143 -18.66 19.50 -24.87
C VAL A 143 -17.77 18.80 -23.87
N PHE A 144 -18.10 18.91 -22.61
CA PHE A 144 -17.33 18.29 -21.54
C PHE A 144 -18.22 17.66 -20.47
N ARG A 145 -17.69 16.67 -19.80
CA ARG A 145 -18.32 16.01 -18.65
C ARG A 145 -17.83 16.65 -17.35
N SER A 146 -18.74 17.03 -16.48
CA SER A 146 -18.42 17.64 -15.19
C SER A 146 -19.30 17.11 -14.07
N ARG A 147 -18.77 17.13 -12.87
CA ARG A 147 -19.47 16.83 -11.62
C ARG A 147 -19.84 18.11 -10.83
N MET A 148 -19.66 19.28 -11.44
CA MET A 148 -19.84 20.59 -10.76
C MET A 148 -21.25 20.84 -10.21
N LYS A 149 -22.27 20.20 -10.76
CA LYS A 149 -23.66 20.25 -10.26
C LYS A 149 -24.12 18.93 -9.64
N SER A 150 -23.22 17.97 -9.41
CA SER A 150 -23.57 16.67 -8.86
C SER A 150 -23.41 16.67 -7.36
N PHE A 151 -24.41 16.16 -6.64
CA PHE A 151 -24.34 15.97 -5.20
C PHE A 151 -23.33 14.91 -4.75
N ASN A 152 -23.05 13.95 -5.63
CA ASN A 152 -22.09 12.89 -5.38
C ASN A 152 -21.10 12.71 -6.52
N ASP A 153 -19.93 12.14 -6.22
CA ASP A 153 -18.85 11.95 -7.19
C ASP A 153 -19.12 10.89 -8.26
N PHE A 154 -20.19 10.10 -8.13
CA PHE A 154 -20.50 9.01 -9.08
C PHE A 154 -21.22 9.46 -10.34
N ILE A 155 -21.89 10.60 -10.30
CA ILE A 155 -22.70 11.12 -11.39
C ILE A 155 -22.00 12.31 -12.02
N GLY A 156 -21.72 12.22 -13.32
CA GLY A 156 -21.28 13.35 -14.12
C GLY A 156 -22.34 13.73 -15.14
N GLN A 157 -22.40 15.00 -15.44
CA GLN A 157 -23.35 15.61 -16.39
C GLN A 157 -22.58 16.18 -17.59
N LEU A 158 -23.24 16.32 -18.71
CA LEU A 158 -22.66 16.92 -19.92
C LEU A 158 -22.98 18.40 -19.97
N PHE A 159 -22.00 19.20 -20.34
CA PHE A 159 -22.07 20.65 -20.49
C PHE A 159 -21.46 21.08 -21.79
N THR A 160 -21.89 22.23 -22.28
CA THR A 160 -21.22 22.96 -23.37
C THR A 160 -20.61 24.25 -22.82
N VAL A 161 -19.49 24.68 -23.42
CA VAL A 161 -18.89 26.00 -23.18
C VAL A 161 -18.36 26.60 -24.47
N GLY A 162 -18.61 27.89 -24.66
CA GLY A 162 -18.13 28.65 -25.82
C GLY A 162 -16.67 29.09 -25.68
N LEU A 163 -16.04 29.47 -26.78
CA LEU A 163 -14.64 29.91 -26.79
C LEU A 163 -14.40 31.23 -26.04
N ASP A 164 -15.44 32.02 -25.77
CA ASP A 164 -15.35 33.24 -24.95
C ASP A 164 -15.40 32.97 -23.43
N ALA A 165 -15.33 31.70 -23.02
CA ALA A 165 -15.40 31.29 -21.62
C ALA A 165 -16.66 31.77 -20.89
N GLU A 166 -17.81 31.67 -21.59
CA GLU A 166 -19.12 31.94 -20.98
C GLU A 166 -19.51 30.87 -19.96
N LEU A 167 -20.61 31.10 -19.25
CA LEU A 167 -21.12 30.11 -18.31
C LEU A 167 -21.45 28.80 -19.03
N PRO A 168 -20.97 27.66 -18.55
CA PRO A 168 -21.30 26.36 -19.10
C PRO A 168 -22.80 26.10 -19.08
N GLN A 169 -23.35 25.58 -20.17
CA GLN A 169 -24.75 25.19 -20.28
C GLN A 169 -24.87 23.67 -20.20
N GLN A 170 -25.74 23.21 -19.33
CA GLN A 170 -25.99 21.78 -19.17
C GLN A 170 -26.81 21.24 -20.32
N LEU A 171 -26.40 20.13 -20.92
CA LEU A 171 -27.20 19.41 -21.90
C LEU A 171 -28.40 18.72 -21.25
N PRO A 172 -29.52 18.52 -21.97
CA PRO A 172 -30.79 18.05 -21.39
C PRO A 172 -30.81 16.54 -21.09
N VAL A 173 -29.71 16.01 -20.59
CA VAL A 173 -29.60 14.63 -20.10
C VAL A 173 -29.15 14.64 -18.64
N PRO A 174 -29.75 13.81 -17.78
CA PRO A 174 -29.50 13.87 -16.33
C PRO A 174 -28.11 13.42 -15.94
N ARG A 175 -27.47 12.60 -16.75
CA ARG A 175 -26.08 12.14 -16.62
C ARG A 175 -25.53 11.71 -17.97
N GLY A 176 -24.24 11.79 -18.15
CA GLY A 176 -23.58 11.37 -19.38
C GLY A 176 -22.09 11.09 -19.21
N GLY A 177 -21.57 10.30 -20.12
CA GLY A 177 -20.16 9.96 -20.29
C GLY A 177 -19.68 10.39 -21.69
N PHE A 178 -18.99 9.50 -22.38
CA PHE A 178 -18.56 9.76 -23.78
C PHE A 178 -19.75 10.05 -24.66
N THR A 179 -19.55 11.02 -25.57
CA THR A 179 -20.60 11.51 -26.42
C THR A 179 -20.08 11.98 -27.79
N SER A 180 -20.93 11.94 -28.79
CA SER A 180 -20.68 12.42 -30.14
C SER A 180 -21.98 12.92 -30.78
N PHE A 181 -21.91 13.92 -31.62
CA PHE A 181 -23.08 14.53 -32.24
C PHE A 181 -23.26 14.06 -33.69
N SER A 182 -24.53 14.07 -34.17
CA SER A 182 -24.80 13.96 -35.60
C SER A 182 -24.22 15.18 -36.38
N PRO A 183 -23.92 15.04 -37.67
CA PRO A 183 -23.30 16.14 -38.45
C PRO A 183 -24.06 17.48 -38.40
N ASP A 184 -25.37 17.44 -38.17
CA ASP A 184 -26.25 18.60 -38.04
C ASP A 184 -26.56 19.02 -36.60
N ASP A 185 -25.90 18.40 -35.61
CA ASP A 185 -26.12 18.54 -34.14
C ASP A 185 -27.57 18.31 -33.70
N SER A 186 -28.43 17.73 -34.53
CA SER A 186 -29.84 17.46 -34.18
C SER A 186 -29.97 16.27 -33.21
N LYS A 187 -28.93 15.41 -33.12
CA LYS A 187 -28.92 14.22 -32.26
C LYS A 187 -27.56 14.05 -31.60
N MET A 188 -27.58 13.42 -30.45
CA MET A 188 -26.38 13.10 -29.64
C MET A 188 -26.37 11.62 -29.25
N ALA A 189 -25.33 10.89 -29.67
CA ALA A 189 -25.04 9.58 -29.15
C ALA A 189 -24.23 9.71 -27.84
N PHE A 190 -24.58 8.95 -26.78
CA PHE A 190 -23.91 9.09 -25.49
C PHE A 190 -23.98 7.83 -24.65
N ASN A 191 -23.06 7.72 -23.69
CA ASN A 191 -23.11 6.77 -22.59
C ASN A 191 -23.74 7.39 -21.35
N ARG A 192 -24.55 6.64 -20.62
CA ARG A 192 -25.14 7.09 -19.34
C ARG A 192 -24.20 6.91 -18.17
N VAL A 193 -23.33 5.92 -18.22
CA VAL A 193 -22.39 5.56 -17.16
C VAL A 193 -20.96 5.87 -17.63
N PHE A 194 -20.12 6.30 -16.71
CA PHE A 194 -18.74 6.61 -16.99
C PHE A 194 -17.85 5.92 -15.96
N ARG A 195 -17.08 4.90 -16.38
CA ARG A 195 -16.32 4.03 -15.47
C ARG A 195 -14.91 3.70 -15.94
N GLU A 196 -14.37 4.38 -16.93
CA GLU A 196 -13.10 4.06 -17.57
C GLU A 196 -11.89 4.27 -16.67
N PHE A 197 -12.07 4.93 -15.52
CA PHE A 197 -11.06 5.08 -14.45
C PHE A 197 -11.17 4.03 -13.35
N ARG A 198 -12.14 3.12 -13.43
CA ARG A 198 -12.25 2.02 -12.47
C ARG A 198 -11.40 0.84 -12.88
N THR A 199 -10.95 0.08 -11.88
CA THR A 199 -10.17 -1.13 -12.05
C THR A 199 -11.05 -2.36 -12.34
N TRP A 200 -12.10 -2.20 -13.16
CA TRP A 200 -12.97 -3.31 -13.54
C TRP A 200 -12.92 -3.52 -15.05
N LYS A 201 -12.74 -4.75 -15.45
CA LYS A 201 -12.89 -5.15 -16.85
C LYS A 201 -14.03 -6.16 -16.96
N HIS A 202 -14.59 -6.32 -18.15
CA HIS A 202 -15.57 -7.37 -18.48
C HIS A 202 -16.79 -7.42 -17.54
N TYR A 203 -17.16 -6.30 -16.94
CA TYR A 203 -18.29 -6.25 -16.02
C TYR A 203 -19.59 -6.56 -16.75
N ARG A 204 -20.42 -7.43 -16.14
CA ARG A 204 -21.78 -7.75 -16.58
C ARG A 204 -22.75 -7.41 -15.47
N GLY A 205 -23.79 -6.65 -15.78
CA GLY A 205 -24.77 -6.22 -14.77
C GLY A 205 -25.37 -4.88 -15.09
N GLY A 206 -26.19 -4.34 -14.20
CA GLY A 206 -26.98 -3.12 -14.43
C GLY A 206 -26.19 -1.82 -14.63
N MET A 207 -24.87 -1.89 -14.42
CA MET A 207 -23.97 -0.76 -14.73
C MET A 207 -23.10 -1.01 -15.98
N ALA A 208 -23.26 -2.12 -16.71
CA ALA A 208 -22.76 -2.22 -18.07
C ALA A 208 -23.51 -1.20 -18.93
N ASP A 209 -22.77 -0.44 -19.72
CA ASP A 209 -23.37 0.67 -20.47
C ASP A 209 -23.70 0.29 -21.89
N ASP A 210 -24.70 0.97 -22.42
CA ASP A 210 -25.14 0.90 -23.81
C ASP A 210 -24.90 2.25 -24.50
N ILE A 211 -25.04 2.23 -25.84
CA ILE A 211 -25.08 3.46 -26.66
C ILE A 211 -26.52 3.96 -26.72
N TRP A 212 -26.71 5.17 -26.23
CA TRP A 212 -27.98 5.88 -26.26
C TRP A 212 -27.95 7.03 -27.26
N VAL A 213 -29.08 7.33 -27.90
CA VAL A 213 -29.22 8.51 -28.78
C VAL A 213 -30.31 9.40 -28.19
N TYR A 214 -30.00 10.67 -28.06
CA TYR A 214 -30.93 11.74 -27.67
C TYR A 214 -31.24 12.59 -28.92
N ASP A 215 -32.52 12.88 -29.18
CA ASP A 215 -33.00 13.74 -30.27
C ASP A 215 -33.40 15.09 -29.70
N PHE A 216 -32.67 16.15 -30.06
CA PHE A 216 -32.90 17.52 -29.55
C PHE A 216 -34.18 18.14 -30.06
N LYS A 217 -34.76 17.63 -31.16
CA LYS A 217 -36.00 18.18 -31.72
C LYS A 217 -37.25 17.81 -30.96
N ASN A 218 -37.28 16.64 -30.37
CA ASN A 218 -38.48 16.10 -29.69
C ASN A 218 -38.20 15.59 -28.26
N GLY A 219 -36.94 15.63 -27.79
CA GLY A 219 -36.55 15.16 -26.48
C GLY A 219 -36.57 13.66 -26.31
N ALA A 220 -36.71 12.88 -27.36
CA ALA A 220 -36.74 11.42 -27.30
C ALA A 220 -35.36 10.84 -27.08
N THR A 221 -35.34 9.70 -26.34
CA THR A 221 -34.13 8.92 -26.10
C THR A 221 -34.32 7.49 -26.57
N GLU A 222 -33.40 6.98 -27.38
CA GLU A 222 -33.38 5.60 -27.87
C GLU A 222 -32.16 4.84 -27.38
N ASN A 223 -32.33 3.60 -26.85
CA ASN A 223 -31.22 2.69 -26.60
C ASN A 223 -30.91 1.89 -27.86
N LEU A 224 -29.67 2.04 -28.38
CA LEU A 224 -29.27 1.41 -29.66
C LEU A 224 -28.70 0.00 -29.48
N THR A 225 -28.08 -0.31 -28.35
CA THR A 225 -27.22 -1.48 -28.21
C THR A 225 -27.57 -2.35 -26.98
N SER A 226 -28.83 -2.56 -26.69
CA SER A 226 -29.26 -3.33 -25.54
C SER A 226 -28.68 -4.76 -25.54
N ASN A 227 -27.59 -4.99 -24.75
CA ASN A 227 -26.96 -6.29 -24.57
C ASN A 227 -26.19 -6.34 -23.22
N PRO A 228 -25.76 -7.54 -22.73
CA PRO A 228 -25.07 -7.68 -21.45
C PRO A 228 -23.63 -7.15 -21.44
N ALA A 229 -23.02 -6.90 -22.60
CA ALA A 229 -21.66 -6.38 -22.71
C ALA A 229 -21.62 -4.88 -22.47
N GLN A 230 -20.42 -4.35 -22.30
CA GLN A 230 -20.21 -2.90 -22.27
C GLN A 230 -20.06 -2.40 -23.69
N ASP A 231 -20.91 -1.45 -24.10
CA ASP A 231 -20.82 -0.70 -25.33
C ASP A 231 -20.59 0.76 -25.00
N ILE A 232 -19.37 1.28 -25.29
CA ILE A 232 -18.92 2.59 -24.82
C ILE A 232 -18.21 3.38 -25.92
N CYS A 233 -17.97 4.66 -25.64
CA CYS A 233 -17.28 5.60 -26.52
C CYS A 233 -17.94 5.74 -27.90
N PRO A 234 -19.23 6.18 -28.00
CA PRO A 234 -19.89 6.35 -29.26
C PRO A 234 -19.23 7.45 -30.09
N MET A 235 -19.03 7.16 -31.36
CA MET A 235 -18.51 8.09 -32.38
C MET A 235 -19.45 8.12 -33.57
N TRP A 236 -20.04 9.26 -33.85
CA TRP A 236 -20.93 9.42 -34.99
C TRP A 236 -20.12 9.57 -36.30
N GLY A 237 -20.22 8.60 -37.16
CA GLY A 237 -19.50 8.57 -38.43
C GLY A 237 -20.19 9.41 -39.56
N PRO A 238 -19.43 9.78 -40.60
CA PRO A 238 -19.97 10.51 -41.74
C PRO A 238 -20.91 9.65 -42.64
N ASP A 239 -20.86 8.34 -42.46
CA ASP A 239 -21.57 7.32 -43.23
C ASP A 239 -22.88 6.83 -42.58
N ASN A 240 -23.48 7.63 -41.70
CA ASN A 240 -24.70 7.35 -40.97
C ASN A 240 -24.60 6.07 -40.07
N LYS A 241 -23.42 5.81 -39.56
CA LYS A 241 -23.16 4.76 -38.54
C LYS A 241 -22.67 5.40 -37.26
N ILE A 242 -22.90 4.70 -36.16
CA ILE A 242 -22.20 4.98 -34.90
C ILE A 242 -21.15 3.88 -34.71
N TYR A 243 -19.91 4.31 -34.54
CA TYR A 243 -18.78 3.49 -34.17
C TYR A 243 -18.66 3.51 -32.64
N PHE A 244 -18.26 2.40 -32.02
CA PHE A 244 -18.12 2.27 -30.56
C PHE A 244 -17.20 1.13 -30.23
N ILE A 245 -16.77 1.03 -28.97
CA ILE A 245 -16.02 -0.14 -28.51
C ILE A 245 -16.88 -1.01 -27.61
N SER A 246 -16.67 -2.33 -27.72
CA SER A 246 -17.46 -3.35 -26.99
C SER A 246 -16.60 -4.53 -26.59
N ASP A 247 -16.87 -5.09 -25.40
CA ASP A 247 -16.22 -6.31 -24.91
C ASP A 247 -17.08 -7.58 -25.09
N ARG A 248 -18.00 -7.57 -26.04
CA ARG A 248 -18.95 -8.69 -26.30
C ARG A 248 -18.29 -9.99 -26.76
N ASP A 249 -17.06 -9.91 -27.28
CA ASP A 249 -16.24 -11.07 -27.66
C ASP A 249 -15.07 -11.31 -26.67
N GLY A 250 -15.16 -10.76 -25.46
CA GLY A 250 -14.21 -10.98 -24.36
C GLY A 250 -13.10 -9.92 -24.23
N ARG A 251 -12.92 -9.04 -25.22
CA ARG A 251 -12.00 -7.89 -25.18
C ARG A 251 -12.66 -6.69 -25.84
N MET A 252 -12.33 -5.47 -25.39
CA MET A 252 -12.78 -4.26 -26.05
C MET A 252 -12.22 -4.18 -27.46
N ASN A 253 -13.10 -4.30 -28.44
CA ASN A 253 -12.84 -4.17 -29.88
C ASN A 253 -13.72 -3.08 -30.49
N LEU A 254 -13.38 -2.61 -31.70
CA LEU A 254 -14.14 -1.62 -32.44
C LEU A 254 -15.32 -2.31 -33.15
N PHE A 255 -16.48 -1.72 -33.01
CA PHE A 255 -17.73 -2.09 -33.65
C PHE A 255 -18.38 -0.90 -34.35
N SER A 256 -19.31 -1.16 -35.26
CA SER A 256 -20.22 -0.16 -35.82
C SER A 256 -21.66 -0.64 -35.81
N ILE A 257 -22.59 0.28 -35.65
CA ILE A 257 -24.03 0.03 -35.83
C ILE A 257 -24.57 0.97 -36.90
N ASN A 258 -25.29 0.40 -37.87
CA ASN A 258 -25.99 1.18 -38.89
C ASN A 258 -27.30 1.73 -38.32
N LEU A 259 -27.50 3.04 -38.39
CA LEU A 259 -28.66 3.69 -37.77
C LEU A 259 -29.99 3.31 -38.43
N ALA A 260 -30.00 2.99 -39.74
CA ALA A 260 -31.20 2.61 -40.45
C ALA A 260 -31.57 1.12 -40.31
N SER A 261 -30.59 0.22 -40.50
CA SER A 261 -30.82 -1.24 -40.43
C SER A 261 -30.69 -1.82 -39.01
N LYS A 262 -30.09 -1.06 -38.09
CA LYS A 262 -29.71 -1.50 -36.71
C LYS A 262 -28.74 -2.68 -36.73
N GLU A 263 -28.11 -2.97 -37.83
CA GLU A 263 -27.11 -4.04 -37.93
C GLU A 263 -25.81 -3.61 -37.25
N THR A 264 -25.32 -4.47 -36.37
CA THR A 264 -24.03 -4.29 -35.65
C THR A 264 -22.96 -5.16 -36.30
N LYS A 265 -21.78 -4.59 -36.58
CA LYS A 265 -20.63 -5.25 -37.20
C LYS A 265 -19.38 -5.05 -36.36
N GLN A 266 -18.66 -6.13 -36.09
CA GLN A 266 -17.31 -6.09 -35.50
C GLN A 266 -16.29 -5.65 -36.58
N LEU A 267 -15.38 -4.75 -36.23
CA LEU A 267 -14.42 -4.15 -37.17
C LEU A 267 -12.97 -4.55 -36.84
N THR A 268 -12.65 -4.87 -35.56
CA THR A 268 -11.34 -5.34 -35.10
C THR A 268 -11.46 -6.58 -34.25
N ASN A 269 -10.36 -7.34 -34.09
CA ASN A 269 -10.35 -8.60 -33.33
C ASN A 269 -9.05 -8.77 -32.52
N PHE A 270 -8.74 -7.79 -31.66
CA PHE A 270 -7.63 -7.87 -30.72
C PHE A 270 -7.95 -8.85 -29.59
N LYS A 271 -6.94 -9.63 -29.17
CA LYS A 271 -7.09 -10.68 -28.14
C LYS A 271 -6.22 -10.43 -26.89
N ASP A 272 -5.23 -9.55 -27.00
CA ASP A 272 -4.25 -9.28 -25.95
C ASP A 272 -4.63 -8.10 -25.06
N PHE A 273 -4.76 -6.90 -25.61
CA PHE A 273 -5.13 -5.68 -24.89
C PHE A 273 -6.45 -5.13 -25.40
N ASP A 274 -7.16 -4.42 -24.51
CA ASP A 274 -8.38 -3.71 -24.83
C ASP A 274 -8.10 -2.47 -25.69
N ILE A 275 -8.99 -2.14 -26.63
CA ILE A 275 -9.06 -0.83 -27.23
C ILE A 275 -9.58 0.16 -26.18
N LYS A 276 -8.95 1.35 -26.11
CA LYS A 276 -9.38 2.43 -25.20
C LYS A 276 -9.40 3.78 -25.91
N PHE A 277 -10.27 4.65 -25.43
CA PHE A 277 -10.36 6.08 -25.77
C PHE A 277 -10.30 6.41 -27.28
N PRO A 278 -11.14 5.78 -28.10
CA PRO A 278 -11.15 6.06 -29.52
C PRO A 278 -11.61 7.49 -29.83
N SER A 279 -11.16 8.02 -30.96
CA SER A 279 -11.58 9.31 -31.52
C SER A 279 -11.66 9.22 -33.03
N ILE A 280 -12.76 9.72 -33.62
CA ILE A 280 -13.03 9.68 -35.05
C ILE A 280 -12.67 11.00 -35.72
N GLY A 281 -11.97 10.92 -36.86
CA GLY A 281 -11.83 11.98 -37.87
C GLY A 281 -12.83 11.78 -39.01
N LYS A 282 -12.57 12.43 -40.12
CA LYS A 282 -13.41 12.27 -41.36
C LYS A 282 -13.06 10.98 -42.10
N GLU A 283 -11.81 10.54 -42.06
CA GLU A 283 -11.27 9.39 -42.81
C GLU A 283 -10.91 8.20 -41.93
N SER A 284 -10.67 8.41 -40.62
CA SER A 284 -10.11 7.38 -39.77
C SER A 284 -10.55 7.49 -38.32
N ILE A 285 -10.40 6.36 -37.56
CA ILE A 285 -10.55 6.30 -36.12
C ILE A 285 -9.18 6.00 -35.53
N VAL A 286 -8.72 6.81 -34.59
CA VAL A 286 -7.52 6.55 -33.80
C VAL A 286 -7.89 6.06 -32.41
N PHE A 287 -7.10 5.13 -31.82
CA PHE A 287 -7.38 4.55 -30.52
C PHE A 287 -6.10 4.00 -29.86
N GLU A 288 -6.15 3.81 -28.54
CA GLU A 288 -5.11 3.11 -27.79
C GLU A 288 -5.31 1.60 -27.87
N GLN A 289 -4.23 0.83 -28.08
CA GLN A 289 -4.21 -0.63 -27.91
C GLN A 289 -2.78 -1.09 -27.60
N GLY A 290 -2.60 -1.79 -26.49
CA GLY A 290 -1.29 -2.29 -26.05
C GLY A 290 -0.26 -1.19 -25.77
N GLY A 291 -0.70 0.02 -25.47
CA GLY A 291 0.14 1.19 -25.24
C GLY A 291 0.55 1.93 -26.53
N TYR A 292 0.19 1.43 -27.70
CA TYR A 292 0.39 2.10 -28.98
C TYR A 292 -0.86 2.85 -29.41
N ILE A 293 -0.70 3.83 -30.32
CA ILE A 293 -1.81 4.41 -31.07
C ILE A 293 -1.97 3.64 -32.36
N TRP A 294 -3.20 3.24 -32.62
CA TRP A 294 -3.64 2.58 -33.85
C TRP A 294 -4.55 3.50 -34.65
N ARG A 295 -4.56 3.33 -35.95
CA ARG A 295 -5.48 3.98 -36.87
C ARG A 295 -6.30 2.91 -37.61
N TYR A 296 -7.62 3.03 -37.55
CA TYR A 296 -8.56 2.26 -38.36
C TYR A 296 -9.03 3.17 -39.50
N ASP A 297 -8.72 2.81 -40.72
CA ASP A 297 -9.11 3.53 -41.91
C ASP A 297 -10.54 3.17 -42.32
N LEU A 298 -11.43 4.16 -42.42
CA LEU A 298 -12.87 3.96 -42.68
C LEU A 298 -13.15 3.42 -44.07
N ALA A 299 -12.34 3.75 -45.06
CA ALA A 299 -12.54 3.36 -46.45
C ALA A 299 -12.07 1.91 -46.68
N SER A 300 -10.88 1.56 -46.22
CA SER A 300 -10.33 0.21 -46.40
C SER A 300 -10.80 -0.79 -45.36
N GLY A 301 -11.23 -0.34 -44.20
CA GLY A 301 -11.58 -1.21 -43.08
C GLY A 301 -10.37 -1.87 -42.43
N GLN A 302 -9.17 -1.33 -42.59
CA GLN A 302 -7.95 -1.89 -42.03
C GLN A 302 -7.47 -1.10 -40.81
N ALA A 303 -6.96 -1.81 -39.79
CA ALA A 303 -6.33 -1.21 -38.63
C ALA A 303 -4.81 -1.41 -38.67
N ALA A 304 -4.04 -0.37 -38.41
CA ALA A 304 -2.59 -0.43 -38.33
C ALA A 304 -2.06 0.40 -37.14
N SER A 305 -1.00 -0.07 -36.49
CA SER A 305 -0.30 0.70 -35.47
C SER A 305 0.50 1.82 -36.11
N ILE A 306 0.53 2.99 -35.48
CA ILE A 306 1.28 4.15 -35.94
C ILE A 306 2.63 4.16 -35.22
N PRO A 307 3.75 4.16 -35.97
CA PRO A 307 5.08 4.19 -35.34
C PRO A 307 5.37 5.61 -34.84
N ILE A 308 5.38 5.76 -33.49
CA ILE A 308 5.62 7.06 -32.85
C ILE A 308 6.83 6.95 -31.94
N GLU A 309 7.76 7.87 -32.10
CA GLU A 309 8.92 8.05 -31.23
C GLU A 309 8.80 9.34 -30.42
N ILE A 310 9.16 9.28 -29.14
CA ILE A 310 9.30 10.46 -28.28
C ILE A 310 10.76 10.54 -27.83
N LYS A 311 11.42 11.63 -28.18
CA LYS A 311 12.84 11.91 -27.85
C LYS A 311 12.90 13.10 -26.92
N GLU A 312 12.67 12.87 -25.64
CA GLU A 312 12.67 13.89 -24.61
C GLU A 312 13.34 13.44 -23.33
N ASP A 313 13.69 14.45 -22.53
CA ASP A 313 14.29 14.31 -21.22
C ASP A 313 13.22 14.51 -20.13
N PHE A 314 12.67 13.41 -19.66
CA PHE A 314 11.57 13.40 -18.69
C PHE A 314 12.07 13.72 -17.28
N ALA A 315 11.89 14.96 -16.85
CA ALA A 315 12.32 15.41 -15.52
C ALA A 315 11.68 14.60 -14.37
N SER A 316 10.42 14.16 -14.54
CA SER A 316 9.70 13.33 -13.54
C SER A 316 10.26 11.93 -13.35
N GLY A 317 10.98 11.39 -14.33
CA GLY A 317 11.63 10.08 -14.27
C GLY A 317 13.12 10.11 -13.85
N ARG A 318 13.70 11.30 -13.69
CA ARG A 318 15.13 11.44 -13.34
C ARG A 318 15.39 10.99 -11.91
N SER A 319 16.60 10.43 -11.71
CA SER A 319 17.15 10.21 -10.36
C SER A 319 17.33 11.53 -9.62
N ALA A 320 17.01 11.53 -8.34
CA ALA A 320 17.08 12.72 -7.50
C ALA A 320 17.55 12.36 -6.10
N LEU A 321 18.18 13.33 -5.42
CA LEU A 321 18.36 13.28 -3.97
C LEU A 321 17.01 13.70 -3.33
N VAL A 322 16.45 12.83 -2.51
CA VAL A 322 15.16 13.05 -1.83
C VAL A 322 15.29 12.86 -0.33
N ASP A 323 14.50 13.59 0.43
CA ASP A 323 14.37 13.42 1.87
C ASP A 323 13.28 12.37 2.17
N ALA A 324 13.71 11.20 2.66
CA ALA A 324 12.82 10.09 3.03
C ALA A 324 12.12 10.28 4.38
N SER A 325 12.45 11.30 5.17
CA SER A 325 11.87 11.53 6.51
C SER A 325 10.34 11.72 6.50
N LYS A 326 9.79 12.10 5.35
CA LYS A 326 8.33 12.21 5.13
C LYS A 326 7.63 10.86 4.94
N HIS A 327 8.39 9.78 4.78
CA HIS A 327 7.91 8.44 4.46
C HIS A 327 8.39 7.40 5.48
N VAL A 328 8.44 7.78 6.77
CA VAL A 328 8.81 6.87 7.85
C VAL A 328 7.70 5.84 8.06
N GLU A 329 8.04 4.56 7.93
CA GLU A 329 7.13 3.42 8.10
C GLU A 329 7.26 2.80 9.49
N SER A 330 8.49 2.58 9.95
CA SER A 330 8.75 1.99 11.25
C SER A 330 10.04 2.50 11.87
N VAL A 331 10.08 2.45 13.21
CA VAL A 331 11.24 2.83 14.03
C VAL A 331 11.47 1.72 15.04
N ASN A 332 12.71 1.24 15.16
CA ASN A 332 13.09 0.26 16.16
C ASN A 332 14.32 0.71 16.94
N LEU A 333 14.23 0.62 18.27
CA LEU A 333 15.25 1.09 19.20
C LEU A 333 16.43 0.13 19.30
N ALA A 334 17.65 0.65 19.26
CA ALA A 334 18.86 -0.13 19.54
C ALA A 334 18.86 -0.67 20.96
N PRO A 335 19.51 -1.82 21.24
CA PRO A 335 19.51 -2.45 22.57
C PRO A 335 20.05 -1.58 23.71
N ASP A 336 20.92 -0.61 23.40
CA ASP A 336 21.53 0.37 24.32
C ASP A 336 20.79 1.72 24.33
N GLY A 337 19.82 1.93 23.42
CA GLY A 337 19.07 3.17 23.31
C GLY A 337 19.85 4.36 22.71
N GLU A 338 21.03 4.15 22.12
CA GLU A 338 21.85 5.21 21.54
C GLU A 338 21.54 5.50 20.08
N ARG A 339 20.82 4.61 19.41
CA ARG A 339 20.38 4.74 18.02
C ARG A 339 19.01 4.13 17.79
N THR A 340 18.40 4.49 16.68
CA THR A 340 17.25 3.78 16.10
C THR A 340 17.57 3.30 14.70
N ILE A 341 16.94 2.21 14.27
CA ILE A 341 16.81 1.86 12.87
C ILE A 341 15.45 2.34 12.39
N VAL A 342 15.46 3.14 11.34
CA VAL A 342 14.27 3.73 10.73
C VAL A 342 14.11 3.13 9.35
N VAL A 343 12.94 2.60 9.05
CA VAL A 343 12.53 2.24 7.69
C VAL A 343 11.82 3.44 7.10
N ALA A 344 12.32 3.94 6.01
CA ALA A 344 11.74 5.07 5.30
C ALA A 344 11.91 4.92 3.79
N ARG A 345 10.80 4.99 3.07
CA ARG A 345 10.74 4.84 1.60
C ARG A 345 11.53 3.64 1.07
N GLY A 346 11.39 2.49 1.74
CA GLY A 346 12.04 1.25 1.33
C GLY A 346 13.52 1.12 1.69
N ASP A 347 14.18 2.13 2.25
CA ASP A 347 15.56 2.08 2.73
C ASP A 347 15.64 2.03 4.26
N LEU A 348 16.76 1.49 4.77
CA LEU A 348 17.07 1.43 6.20
C LEU A 348 18.02 2.55 6.59
N PHE A 349 17.64 3.32 7.60
CA PHE A 349 18.45 4.41 8.14
C PHE A 349 18.81 4.17 9.61
N SER A 350 20.08 4.22 9.95
CA SER A 350 20.52 4.26 11.35
C SER A 350 20.61 5.71 11.83
N VAL A 351 19.72 6.09 12.75
CA VAL A 351 19.57 7.46 13.26
C VAL A 351 20.07 7.53 14.69
N PRO A 352 21.00 8.47 15.04
CA PRO A 352 21.49 8.61 16.40
C PRO A 352 20.44 9.22 17.31
N ALA A 353 20.44 8.82 18.59
CA ALA A 353 19.54 9.38 19.61
C ALA A 353 19.91 10.85 19.95
N LYS A 354 21.19 11.18 20.03
CA LYS A 354 21.67 12.51 20.42
C LYS A 354 22.72 13.07 19.47
N GLU A 355 23.86 12.37 19.31
CA GLU A 355 25.02 12.87 18.58
C GLU A 355 25.36 12.00 17.38
N GLY A 356 25.75 12.60 16.28
CA GLY A 356 26.12 11.94 15.05
C GLY A 356 25.19 12.29 13.88
N THR A 357 25.37 11.60 12.75
CA THR A 357 24.58 11.80 11.54
C THR A 357 23.76 10.55 11.22
N PRO A 358 22.57 10.69 10.64
CA PRO A 358 21.84 9.58 10.03
C PRO A 358 22.67 8.91 8.94
N ARG A 359 22.54 7.62 8.79
CA ARG A 359 23.23 6.82 7.77
C ARG A 359 22.24 5.94 7.05
N ASN A 360 22.13 6.11 5.73
CA ASN A 360 21.41 5.15 4.89
C ASN A 360 22.25 3.86 4.78
N LEU A 361 21.68 2.74 5.21
CA LEU A 361 22.39 1.47 5.28
C LEU A 361 22.22 0.65 4.00
N THR A 362 21.12 0.77 3.25
CA THR A 362 20.80 -0.08 2.10
C THR A 362 21.06 0.60 0.77
N ARG A 363 20.56 1.78 0.53
CA ARG A 363 20.74 2.57 -0.70
C ARG A 363 20.23 1.83 -1.94
N THR A 364 19.02 1.31 -1.86
CA THR A 364 18.42 0.45 -2.89
C THR A 364 17.12 1.06 -3.38
N SER A 365 17.09 1.57 -4.62
CA SER A 365 15.83 2.04 -5.23
C SER A 365 15.00 0.91 -5.87
N ASN A 366 15.59 -0.26 -6.05
CA ASN A 366 14.97 -1.41 -6.71
C ASN A 366 14.51 -2.52 -5.75
N ALA A 367 14.56 -2.27 -4.46
CA ALA A 367 14.10 -3.18 -3.41
C ALA A 367 13.33 -2.39 -2.34
N HIS A 368 12.45 -3.08 -1.64
CA HIS A 368 11.69 -2.56 -0.51
C HIS A 368 12.11 -3.30 0.75
N GLU A 369 12.95 -2.63 1.55
CA GLU A 369 13.31 -3.10 2.88
C GLU A 369 12.24 -2.70 3.89
N ARG A 370 11.82 -3.67 4.73
CA ARG A 370 10.72 -3.49 5.70
C ARG A 370 11.05 -4.17 7.03
N ASP A 371 10.34 -3.76 8.07
CA ASP A 371 10.29 -4.44 9.37
C ASP A 371 11.67 -4.65 10.03
N ALA A 372 12.53 -3.65 9.92
CA ALA A 372 13.89 -3.74 10.44
C ALA A 372 13.94 -3.82 11.97
N VAL A 373 14.72 -4.77 12.50
CA VAL A 373 14.88 -4.99 13.93
C VAL A 373 16.34 -5.23 14.31
N TRP A 374 16.76 -4.60 15.43
CA TRP A 374 18.08 -4.83 16.02
C TRP A 374 18.20 -6.20 16.65
N SER A 375 19.37 -6.84 16.50
CA SER A 375 19.72 -8.01 17.33
C SER A 375 19.96 -7.58 18.78
N PRO A 376 19.63 -8.42 19.76
CA PRO A 376 19.85 -8.13 21.19
C PRO A 376 21.31 -7.81 21.56
N ASP A 377 22.30 -8.35 20.83
CA ASP A 377 23.72 -8.06 21.03
C ASP A 377 24.19 -6.74 20.35
N GLY A 378 23.27 -6.02 19.67
CA GLY A 378 23.53 -4.74 19.05
C GLY A 378 24.39 -4.77 17.77
N LYS A 379 24.75 -5.96 17.26
CA LYS A 379 25.68 -6.06 16.14
C LYS A 379 25.01 -6.13 14.78
N TRP A 380 23.78 -6.62 14.73
CA TRP A 380 23.07 -6.95 13.50
C TRP A 380 21.72 -6.26 13.40
N ILE A 381 21.28 -6.05 12.18
CA ILE A 381 19.93 -5.62 11.83
C ILE A 381 19.35 -6.70 10.93
N ALA A 382 18.21 -7.26 11.30
CA ALA A 382 17.41 -8.14 10.44
C ALA A 382 16.25 -7.35 9.82
N TYR A 383 15.88 -7.69 8.60
CA TYR A 383 14.81 -7.03 7.85
C TYR A 383 14.27 -7.92 6.75
N ASN A 384 13.06 -7.62 6.28
CA ASN A 384 12.50 -8.16 5.05
C ASN A 384 13.01 -7.35 3.85
N SER A 385 13.29 -8.00 2.73
CA SER A 385 13.59 -7.34 1.46
C SER A 385 13.13 -8.18 0.27
N ASP A 386 12.68 -7.54 -0.79
CA ASP A 386 12.30 -8.17 -2.05
C ASP A 386 13.40 -8.07 -3.13
N ALA A 387 14.63 -7.77 -2.75
CA ALA A 387 15.77 -7.61 -3.65
C ALA A 387 16.02 -8.82 -4.58
N THR A 388 15.60 -10.01 -4.18
CA THR A 388 15.67 -11.24 -5.00
C THR A 388 14.39 -11.55 -5.78
N GLY A 389 13.42 -10.64 -5.76
CA GLY A 389 12.12 -10.77 -6.42
C GLY A 389 11.00 -11.35 -5.56
N GLU A 390 11.33 -11.92 -4.39
CA GLU A 390 10.38 -12.39 -3.37
C GLU A 390 10.79 -11.87 -1.99
N ASN A 391 9.85 -11.91 -1.03
CA ASN A 391 10.10 -11.44 0.33
C ASN A 391 11.00 -12.40 1.09
N GLU A 392 12.23 -12.01 1.36
CA GLU A 392 13.19 -12.83 2.09
C GLU A 392 13.74 -12.09 3.31
N LEU A 393 14.20 -12.83 4.31
CA LEU A 393 14.89 -12.27 5.48
C LEU A 393 16.35 -12.04 5.16
N TYR A 394 16.82 -10.87 5.50
CA TYR A 394 18.21 -10.46 5.40
C TYR A 394 18.75 -10.03 6.75
N VAL A 395 20.06 -10.15 6.92
CA VAL A 395 20.80 -9.66 8.08
C VAL A 395 22.00 -8.86 7.60
N ARG A 396 22.26 -7.71 8.21
CA ARG A 396 23.46 -6.90 7.93
C ARG A 396 24.06 -6.34 9.21
N SER A 397 25.35 -5.97 9.14
CA SER A 397 26.03 -5.27 10.24
C SER A 397 25.35 -3.92 10.52
N GLN A 398 25.22 -3.55 11.78
CA GLN A 398 24.58 -2.32 12.25
C GLN A 398 25.27 -1.03 11.76
N ASP A 399 26.56 -1.10 11.43
CA ASP A 399 27.34 0.01 10.90
C ASP A 399 27.18 0.20 9.39
N GLY A 400 26.47 -0.74 8.73
CA GLY A 400 26.28 -0.76 7.28
C GLY A 400 27.45 -1.30 6.48
N GLN A 401 28.53 -1.78 7.15
CA GLN A 401 29.68 -2.34 6.47
C GLN A 401 29.41 -3.77 5.95
N GLY A 402 30.10 -4.11 4.88
CA GLY A 402 29.95 -5.42 4.24
C GLY A 402 28.66 -5.57 3.43
N GLN A 403 28.49 -6.75 2.83
CA GLN A 403 27.29 -7.09 2.06
C GLN A 403 26.19 -7.64 2.97
N PRO A 404 24.93 -7.35 2.70
CA PRO A 404 23.82 -8.00 3.41
C PRO A 404 23.82 -9.52 3.16
N GLN A 405 23.46 -10.27 4.19
CA GLN A 405 23.36 -11.73 4.10
C GLN A 405 21.88 -12.11 3.98
N GLN A 406 21.51 -12.73 2.87
CA GLN A 406 20.21 -13.38 2.75
C GLN A 406 20.17 -14.62 3.66
N VAL A 407 19.17 -14.71 4.54
CA VAL A 407 19.03 -15.76 5.56
C VAL A 407 18.00 -16.81 5.15
N THR A 408 16.98 -16.43 4.44
CA THR A 408 15.96 -17.32 3.86
C THR A 408 16.03 -17.31 2.34
N SER A 409 15.47 -18.33 1.70
CA SER A 409 15.35 -18.42 0.24
C SER A 409 14.14 -19.27 -0.15
N GLY A 410 13.51 -18.95 -1.28
CA GLY A 410 12.36 -19.68 -1.78
C GLY A 410 11.04 -19.24 -1.14
N ALA A 411 10.95 -18.01 -0.70
CA ALA A 411 9.71 -17.44 -0.23
C ALA A 411 8.62 -17.50 -1.32
N ASP A 412 7.43 -17.91 -0.93
CA ASP A 412 6.27 -18.10 -1.78
C ASP A 412 5.10 -17.19 -1.40
N THR A 413 5.29 -16.32 -0.40
CA THR A 413 4.29 -15.41 0.13
C THR A 413 4.91 -14.23 0.91
N TYR A 414 4.07 -13.32 1.37
CA TYR A 414 4.45 -12.17 2.17
C TYR A 414 4.90 -12.56 3.58
N TYR A 415 6.07 -12.06 4.00
CA TYR A 415 6.63 -12.24 5.36
C TYR A 415 6.28 -11.04 6.24
N TYR A 416 5.85 -11.32 7.48
CA TYR A 416 5.62 -10.33 8.51
C TYR A 416 6.89 -10.05 9.31
N LYS A 417 6.80 -9.14 10.28
CA LYS A 417 7.92 -8.61 11.04
C LYS A 417 8.73 -9.71 11.73
N PRO A 418 10.05 -9.80 11.47
CA PRO A 418 10.91 -10.76 12.16
C PRO A 418 11.20 -10.36 13.62
N LEU A 419 11.46 -11.35 14.46
CA LEU A 419 11.85 -11.18 15.85
C LEU A 419 13.12 -11.99 16.15
N TRP A 420 14.17 -11.33 16.64
CA TRP A 420 15.37 -12.00 17.08
C TRP A 420 15.14 -12.85 18.34
N SER A 421 15.80 -14.01 18.39
CA SER A 421 15.96 -14.71 19.66
C SER A 421 16.92 -13.93 20.58
N PRO A 422 16.73 -13.97 21.94
CA PRO A 422 17.59 -13.25 22.88
C PRO A 422 19.08 -13.56 22.76
N ASP A 423 19.46 -14.75 22.27
CA ASP A 423 20.84 -15.14 22.00
C ASP A 423 21.41 -14.61 20.66
N SER A 424 20.64 -13.81 19.91
CA SER A 424 20.99 -13.23 18.60
C SER A 424 21.36 -14.27 17.52
N LYS A 425 20.84 -15.51 17.60
CA LYS A 425 21.19 -16.60 16.67
C LYS A 425 20.06 -17.03 15.76
N LYS A 426 18.82 -16.68 16.08
CA LYS A 426 17.64 -17.10 15.33
C LYS A 426 16.72 -15.93 15.06
N LEU A 427 15.98 -16.03 13.96
CA LEU A 427 14.89 -15.12 13.61
C LEU A 427 13.58 -15.91 13.55
N LEU A 428 12.54 -15.39 14.18
CA LEU A 428 11.18 -15.92 14.21
C LEU A 428 10.28 -14.97 13.42
N TRP A 429 9.44 -15.49 12.54
CA TRP A 429 8.46 -14.69 11.79
C TRP A 429 7.22 -15.49 11.45
N SER A 430 6.14 -14.83 11.15
CA SER A 430 4.97 -15.42 10.51
C SER A 430 4.84 -14.96 9.05
N ASP A 431 3.98 -15.63 8.29
CA ASP A 431 3.75 -15.29 6.90
C ASP A 431 2.25 -15.34 6.52
N ARG A 432 1.92 -14.87 5.32
CA ARG A 432 0.54 -14.81 4.82
C ARG A 432 -0.10 -16.18 4.59
N LEU A 433 0.69 -17.25 4.47
CA LEU A 433 0.20 -18.64 4.48
C LEU A 433 -0.07 -19.16 5.90
N GLN A 434 -0.10 -18.24 6.88
CA GLN A 434 -0.45 -18.53 8.28
C GLN A 434 0.54 -19.49 8.95
N ARG A 435 1.81 -19.49 8.47
CA ARG A 435 2.89 -20.27 9.08
C ARG A 435 3.63 -19.42 10.10
N LEU A 436 4.01 -20.03 11.22
CA LEU A 436 5.00 -19.48 12.15
C LEU A 436 6.29 -20.28 11.97
N LEU A 437 7.38 -19.59 11.65
CA LEU A 437 8.66 -20.20 11.30
C LEU A 437 9.80 -19.53 12.06
N TYR A 438 10.88 -20.28 12.31
CA TYR A 438 12.14 -19.66 12.69
C TYR A 438 13.29 -20.17 11.84
N VAL A 439 14.34 -19.37 11.69
CA VAL A 439 15.58 -19.71 10.99
C VAL A 439 16.77 -19.53 11.91
N ASN A 440 17.72 -20.46 11.87
CA ASN A 440 19.04 -20.25 12.45
C ASN A 440 19.88 -19.43 11.45
N VAL A 441 20.33 -18.25 11.87
CA VAL A 441 21.02 -17.29 10.99
C VAL A 441 22.32 -17.85 10.42
N ALA A 442 23.09 -18.59 11.21
CA ALA A 442 24.37 -19.13 10.79
C ALA A 442 24.23 -20.33 9.82
N THR A 443 23.29 -21.25 10.10
CA THR A 443 23.09 -22.45 9.28
C THR A 443 22.04 -22.27 8.19
N LYS A 444 21.27 -21.20 8.23
CA LYS A 444 20.12 -20.91 7.34
C LYS A 444 19.04 -22.01 7.34
N THR A 445 19.00 -22.80 8.41
CA THR A 445 18.02 -23.89 8.55
C THR A 445 16.71 -23.31 9.05
N VAL A 446 15.66 -23.41 8.23
CA VAL A 446 14.29 -23.00 8.57
C VAL A 446 13.57 -24.14 9.27
N THR A 447 12.82 -23.84 10.31
CA THR A 447 11.97 -24.78 11.05
C THR A 447 10.57 -24.17 11.19
N GLN A 448 9.56 -24.93 10.80
CA GLN A 448 8.17 -24.56 11.02
C GLN A 448 7.76 -24.88 12.46
N VAL A 449 7.24 -23.90 13.17
CA VAL A 449 6.72 -23.99 14.53
C VAL A 449 5.25 -24.40 14.53
N ASP A 450 4.46 -23.71 13.70
CA ASP A 450 3.03 -23.96 13.55
C ASP A 450 2.54 -23.53 12.16
N GLN A 451 1.33 -23.93 11.86
CA GLN A 451 0.55 -23.42 10.73
C GLN A 451 -0.91 -23.41 11.12
N ASP A 452 -1.55 -22.27 10.96
CA ASP A 452 -2.98 -22.12 11.19
C ASP A 452 -3.77 -22.27 9.89
N LYS A 453 -5.09 -22.36 9.99
CA LYS A 453 -6.03 -22.36 8.88
C LYS A 453 -7.20 -21.41 9.08
N TYR A 454 -7.31 -20.82 10.25
CA TYR A 454 -8.43 -19.94 10.62
C TYR A 454 -8.07 -18.45 10.63
N GLY A 455 -6.79 -18.13 10.79
CA GLY A 455 -6.32 -16.73 10.80
C GLY A 455 -4.82 -16.58 10.86
N GLU A 456 -4.35 -15.36 10.84
CA GLU A 456 -2.93 -15.03 10.90
C GLU A 456 -2.37 -15.15 12.32
N ILE A 457 -1.10 -15.55 12.43
CA ILE A 457 -0.37 -15.60 13.70
C ILE A 457 0.38 -14.28 13.84
N GLU A 458 -0.13 -13.36 14.64
CA GLU A 458 0.39 -12.00 14.74
C GLU A 458 1.30 -11.77 15.96
N ALA A 459 0.95 -12.37 17.11
CA ALA A 459 1.66 -12.18 18.37
C ALA A 459 2.48 -13.41 18.73
N TYR A 460 3.81 -13.32 18.65
CA TYR A 460 4.76 -14.38 19.00
C TYR A 460 5.98 -13.83 19.72
N ASN A 461 6.57 -14.64 20.62
CA ASN A 461 7.68 -14.21 21.46
C ASN A 461 8.64 -15.37 21.78
N TRP A 462 9.92 -15.05 22.04
CA TRP A 462 10.92 -15.98 22.51
C TRP A 462 11.02 -15.98 24.04
N SER A 463 11.32 -17.13 24.63
CA SER A 463 11.81 -17.20 26.01
C SER A 463 13.21 -16.58 26.17
N PRO A 464 13.56 -16.03 27.32
CA PRO A 464 14.85 -15.39 27.55
C PRO A 464 16.07 -16.32 27.32
N ASP A 465 15.90 -17.63 27.40
CA ASP A 465 16.94 -18.64 27.10
C ASP A 465 16.93 -19.08 25.62
N SER A 466 16.05 -18.50 24.76
CA SER A 466 15.93 -18.84 23.35
C SER A 466 15.55 -20.31 23.05
N GLN A 467 14.93 -21.00 24.01
CA GLN A 467 14.56 -22.43 23.88
C GLN A 467 13.06 -22.65 23.71
N TRP A 468 12.23 -21.64 24.03
CA TRP A 468 10.79 -21.72 23.89
C TRP A 468 10.26 -20.56 23.05
N ILE A 469 9.14 -20.83 22.36
CA ILE A 469 8.37 -19.84 21.61
C ILE A 469 6.96 -19.86 22.17
N ALA A 470 6.38 -18.67 22.42
CA ALA A 470 4.97 -18.48 22.79
C ALA A 470 4.26 -17.72 21.68
N TRP A 471 3.01 -18.06 21.36
CA TRP A 471 2.19 -17.33 20.39
C TRP A 471 0.70 -17.51 20.67
N GLY A 472 -0.09 -16.54 20.19
CA GLY A 472 -1.54 -16.64 20.07
C GLY A 472 -1.94 -17.17 18.69
N ARG A 473 -2.91 -18.08 18.65
CA ARG A 473 -3.43 -18.67 17.39
C ARG A 473 -4.95 -18.68 17.42
N PRO A 474 -5.63 -18.18 16.37
CA PRO A 474 -7.07 -18.39 16.20
C PRO A 474 -7.45 -19.87 16.21
N GLU A 475 -8.63 -20.20 16.71
CA GLU A 475 -9.18 -21.55 16.70
C GLU A 475 -10.48 -21.58 15.85
N GLU A 476 -11.02 -22.76 15.61
CA GLU A 476 -12.23 -22.96 14.82
C GLU A 476 -13.44 -22.15 15.32
N ASN A 477 -13.52 -21.89 16.61
CA ASN A 477 -14.56 -21.10 17.24
C ASN A 477 -14.33 -19.59 17.15
N GLY A 478 -13.27 -19.14 16.48
CA GLY A 478 -12.89 -17.74 16.32
C GLY A 478 -12.16 -17.13 17.53
N LEU A 479 -11.97 -17.88 18.63
CA LEU A 479 -11.28 -17.40 19.82
C LEU A 479 -9.81 -17.77 19.77
N PRO A 480 -8.86 -16.81 19.88
CA PRO A 480 -7.45 -17.12 19.89
C PRO A 480 -7.04 -17.85 21.19
N ARG A 481 -6.07 -18.75 21.07
CA ARG A 481 -5.53 -19.58 22.14
C ARG A 481 -4.01 -19.46 22.20
N VAL A 482 -3.45 -19.42 23.40
CA VAL A 482 -2.00 -19.33 23.60
C VAL A 482 -1.36 -20.72 23.62
N TYR A 483 -0.25 -20.83 22.89
CA TYR A 483 0.57 -22.03 22.77
C TYR A 483 2.02 -21.78 23.15
N LEU A 484 2.71 -22.85 23.53
CA LEU A 484 4.17 -22.92 23.71
C LEU A 484 4.75 -23.99 22.79
N PHE A 485 5.94 -23.71 22.25
CA PHE A 485 6.73 -24.64 21.45
C PHE A 485 8.13 -24.76 22.03
N SER A 486 8.59 -25.99 22.28
CA SER A 486 9.96 -26.28 22.69
C SER A 486 10.83 -26.48 21.44
N THR A 487 11.90 -25.70 21.30
CA THR A 487 12.86 -25.86 20.19
C THR A 487 13.70 -27.13 20.32
N ALA A 488 13.83 -27.70 21.55
CA ALA A 488 14.60 -28.89 21.84
C ALA A 488 13.90 -30.18 21.39
N ASN A 489 12.65 -30.36 21.80
CA ASN A 489 11.88 -31.58 21.49
C ASN A 489 10.83 -31.37 20.38
N LYS A 490 10.67 -30.12 19.87
CA LYS A 490 9.71 -29.72 18.82
C LYS A 490 8.26 -30.03 19.18
N GLN A 491 7.93 -30.02 20.45
CA GLN A 491 6.56 -30.25 20.93
C GLN A 491 5.82 -28.95 21.16
N ARG A 492 4.55 -28.93 20.78
CA ARG A 492 3.60 -27.85 21.01
C ARG A 492 2.67 -28.21 22.16
N THR A 493 2.41 -27.25 23.04
CA THR A 493 1.50 -27.40 24.20
C THR A 493 0.59 -26.18 24.29
N ALA A 494 -0.71 -26.39 24.47
CA ALA A 494 -1.67 -25.32 24.74
C ALA A 494 -1.54 -24.84 26.19
N VAL A 495 -1.45 -23.54 26.40
CA VAL A 495 -1.39 -22.87 27.70
C VAL A 495 -2.76 -22.51 28.22
N THR A 496 -3.63 -21.98 27.34
CA THR A 496 -4.98 -21.56 27.70
C THR A 496 -6.01 -22.58 27.22
N ASP A 497 -7.20 -22.53 27.79
CA ASP A 497 -8.38 -23.26 27.30
C ASP A 497 -8.97 -22.58 26.05
N SER A 498 -10.04 -23.12 25.48
CA SER A 498 -10.75 -22.59 24.31
C SER A 498 -12.02 -21.82 24.65
N TRP A 499 -12.25 -21.50 25.94
CA TRP A 499 -13.46 -20.80 26.38
C TRP A 499 -13.37 -19.28 26.20
N TYR A 500 -12.15 -18.73 26.25
CA TYR A 500 -11.91 -17.29 26.20
C TYR A 500 -10.80 -16.97 25.22
N GLY A 501 -10.96 -15.93 24.42
CA GLY A 501 -9.89 -15.40 23.59
C GLY A 501 -8.67 -15.04 24.46
N SER A 502 -7.49 -15.49 24.05
CA SER A 502 -6.22 -15.21 24.76
C SER A 502 -5.09 -15.00 23.76
N GLY A 503 -4.29 -13.96 23.97
CA GLY A 503 -3.19 -13.56 23.08
C GLY A 503 -2.07 -12.83 23.81
N GLU A 504 -1.26 -12.04 23.08
CA GLU A 504 -0.17 -11.21 23.62
C GLU A 504 0.78 -11.96 24.57
N ALA A 505 1.14 -13.21 24.23
CA ALA A 505 1.92 -14.09 25.09
C ALA A 505 3.40 -13.68 25.16
N VAL A 506 3.91 -13.27 26.33
CA VAL A 506 5.28 -12.79 26.55
C VAL A 506 5.91 -13.43 27.79
N PHE A 507 7.13 -13.92 27.65
CA PHE A 507 7.89 -14.43 28.82
C PHE A 507 8.40 -13.29 29.71
N SER A 508 8.48 -13.52 31.01
CA SER A 508 9.24 -12.67 31.93
C SER A 508 10.74 -12.79 31.65
N ASP A 509 11.49 -11.71 31.90
CA ASP A 509 12.95 -11.72 31.69
C ASP A 509 13.71 -12.71 32.54
N ASP A 510 13.19 -13.10 33.73
CA ASP A 510 13.74 -14.13 34.61
C ASP A 510 13.33 -15.57 34.23
N GLY A 511 12.44 -15.70 33.23
CA GLY A 511 11.99 -16.98 32.69
C GLY A 511 11.07 -17.81 33.61
N LYS A 512 10.49 -17.19 34.64
CA LYS A 512 9.60 -17.88 35.59
C LYS A 512 8.14 -17.82 35.19
N TYR A 513 7.75 -16.78 34.45
CA TYR A 513 6.36 -16.46 34.12
C TYR A 513 6.13 -16.32 32.64
N LEU A 514 4.92 -16.61 32.22
CA LEU A 514 4.35 -16.19 30.95
C LEU A 514 3.22 -15.20 31.23
N LEU A 515 3.27 -14.05 30.62
CA LEU A 515 2.20 -13.05 30.64
C LEU A 515 1.36 -13.21 29.36
N LEU A 516 0.07 -12.96 29.47
CA LEU A 516 -0.85 -12.99 28.32
C LEU A 516 -2.04 -12.07 28.56
N SER A 517 -2.66 -11.58 27.49
CA SER A 517 -4.00 -10.98 27.57
C SER A 517 -5.05 -12.08 27.45
N SER A 518 -6.18 -11.92 28.15
CA SER A 518 -7.31 -12.85 27.99
C SER A 518 -8.64 -12.17 28.32
N ALA A 519 -9.65 -12.49 27.49
CA ALA A 519 -11.02 -11.97 27.61
C ALA A 519 -11.86 -12.74 28.66
N ARG A 520 -11.29 -12.96 29.85
CA ARG A 520 -11.94 -13.71 30.93
C ARG A 520 -12.84 -12.86 31.82
N ASP A 521 -12.86 -11.55 31.62
CA ASP A 521 -13.76 -10.61 32.32
C ASP A 521 -15.06 -10.42 31.56
N PHE A 522 -15.88 -11.46 31.56
CA PHE A 522 -17.12 -11.49 30.83
C PHE A 522 -18.20 -10.63 31.50
N LYS A 523 -18.36 -9.40 31.04
CA LYS A 523 -19.42 -8.47 31.47
C LYS A 523 -20.27 -8.07 30.25
N ALA A 524 -21.27 -8.89 29.93
CA ALA A 524 -22.21 -8.57 28.88
C ALA A 524 -23.17 -7.45 29.36
N THR A 525 -23.39 -6.47 28.51
CA THR A 525 -24.41 -5.44 28.68
C THR A 525 -25.48 -5.63 27.61
N LEU A 526 -26.75 -5.66 28.00
CA LEU A 526 -27.85 -5.77 27.06
C LEU A 526 -28.09 -4.42 26.38
N GLY A 527 -28.10 -4.39 25.05
CA GLY A 527 -28.50 -3.23 24.28
C GLY A 527 -29.98 -2.90 24.48
N SER A 528 -30.31 -1.62 24.61
CA SER A 528 -31.66 -1.17 24.90
C SER A 528 -32.61 -1.24 23.69
N GLU A 529 -32.07 -1.18 22.47
CA GLU A 529 -32.85 -1.10 21.23
C GLU A 529 -33.03 -2.44 20.53
N GLU A 530 -31.92 -3.19 20.39
CA GLU A 530 -31.90 -4.45 19.64
C GLU A 530 -31.93 -5.69 20.52
N PHE A 531 -31.89 -5.52 21.84
CA PHE A 531 -31.85 -6.60 22.84
C PHE A 531 -30.70 -7.59 22.65
N GLU A 532 -29.60 -7.15 22.03
CA GLU A 532 -28.39 -7.95 21.86
C GLU A 532 -27.38 -7.66 22.98
N ASN A 533 -26.55 -8.67 23.26
CA ASN A 533 -25.47 -8.50 24.23
C ASN A 533 -24.29 -7.73 23.59
N VAL A 534 -23.86 -6.68 24.27
CA VAL A 534 -22.67 -5.92 23.90
C VAL A 534 -21.54 -6.30 24.85
N TYR A 535 -20.39 -6.68 24.29
CA TYR A 535 -19.21 -7.11 25.01
C TYR A 535 -18.15 -6.02 24.92
N ARG A 536 -17.81 -5.41 26.06
CA ARG A 536 -16.85 -4.31 26.13
C ARG A 536 -15.88 -4.56 27.28
N ASP A 537 -14.61 -4.12 27.11
CA ASP A 537 -13.58 -4.16 28.17
C ASP A 537 -13.51 -5.53 28.85
N MET A 538 -13.35 -6.60 28.09
CA MET A 538 -13.36 -7.97 28.57
C MET A 538 -12.00 -8.53 28.94
N GLU A 539 -10.92 -7.87 28.49
CA GLU A 539 -9.56 -8.38 28.66
C GLU A 539 -8.89 -7.82 29.90
N ARG A 540 -8.02 -8.63 30.48
CA ARG A 540 -6.97 -8.24 31.42
C ARG A 540 -5.66 -8.95 31.10
N VAL A 541 -4.59 -8.52 31.74
CA VAL A 541 -3.32 -9.23 31.74
C VAL A 541 -3.36 -10.33 32.79
N TYR A 542 -2.94 -11.52 32.40
CA TYR A 542 -2.82 -12.71 33.24
C TYR A 542 -1.38 -13.16 33.30
N LEU A 543 -1.02 -13.76 34.41
CA LEU A 543 0.30 -14.34 34.69
C LEU A 543 0.16 -15.85 34.85
N VAL A 544 1.05 -16.61 34.21
CA VAL A 544 1.13 -18.07 34.30
C VAL A 544 2.49 -18.44 34.90
N THR A 545 2.54 -19.20 36.00
CA THR A 545 3.81 -19.77 36.51
C THR A 545 4.22 -20.94 35.63
N LEU A 546 5.45 -20.89 35.07
CA LEU A 546 5.92 -21.87 34.09
C LEU A 546 6.31 -23.19 34.76
N ALA A 547 7.01 -23.16 35.90
CA ALA A 547 7.31 -24.34 36.66
C ALA A 547 6.33 -24.55 37.83
N LYS A 548 6.06 -25.80 38.20
CA LYS A 548 5.10 -26.15 39.26
C LYS A 548 5.58 -25.67 40.65
N GLU A 549 6.87 -25.64 40.87
CA GLU A 549 7.47 -25.15 42.12
C GLU A 549 7.56 -23.62 42.21
N THR A 550 7.28 -22.90 41.14
CA THR A 550 7.30 -21.44 41.16
C THR A 550 6.06 -20.90 41.88
N GLU A 551 6.28 -20.23 43.00
CA GLU A 551 5.19 -19.56 43.72
C GLU A 551 4.63 -18.40 42.90
N SER A 552 3.30 -18.28 42.86
CA SER A 552 2.66 -17.14 42.20
C SER A 552 2.94 -15.84 42.97
N PRO A 553 3.42 -14.75 42.33
CA PRO A 553 3.60 -13.47 43.01
C PRO A 553 2.26 -12.85 43.45
N LEU A 554 1.15 -13.36 42.89
CA LEU A 554 -0.22 -12.96 43.21
C LEU A 554 -0.89 -13.88 44.24
N ALA A 555 -0.16 -14.82 44.83
CA ALA A 555 -0.69 -15.66 45.90
C ALA A 555 -1.27 -14.80 47.06
N PRO A 556 -2.35 -15.23 47.72
CA PRO A 556 -2.90 -14.51 48.87
C PRO A 556 -1.82 -14.20 49.91
N ARG A 557 -1.79 -12.95 50.35
CA ARG A 557 -0.89 -12.54 51.46
C ARG A 557 -1.41 -13.11 52.77
N SER A 558 -0.51 -13.49 53.68
CA SER A 558 -0.85 -13.99 55.01
C SER A 558 -0.02 -13.24 56.06
N ASP A 559 -0.68 -12.81 57.08
CA ASP A 559 -0.09 -12.20 58.26
C ASP A 559 0.19 -13.20 59.41
N GLU A 560 0.10 -14.51 59.11
CA GLU A 560 0.41 -15.57 60.08
C GLU A 560 1.85 -15.48 60.57
N VAL A 561 2.04 -15.69 61.89
CA VAL A 561 3.36 -15.68 62.53
C VAL A 561 4.27 -16.74 61.90
N GLY A 562 5.51 -16.36 61.59
CA GLY A 562 6.51 -17.18 60.92
C GLY A 562 6.61 -16.98 59.38
N LYS A 563 5.59 -16.49 58.69
CA LYS A 563 5.69 -16.09 57.25
C LYS A 563 6.24 -14.66 57.13
N ALA A 564 5.91 -13.77 58.09
CA ALA A 564 6.43 -12.42 58.16
C ALA A 564 7.94 -12.39 58.52
N GLU A 565 8.44 -13.34 59.31
CA GLU A 565 9.86 -13.45 59.63
C GLU A 565 10.71 -13.89 58.44
N LYS A 566 10.25 -14.86 57.62
CA LYS A 566 10.93 -15.29 56.40
C LYS A 566 11.01 -14.18 55.34
N LYS A 567 10.02 -13.28 55.32
CA LYS A 567 10.06 -12.12 54.43
C LYS A 567 11.09 -11.09 54.92
N ARG A 568 11.17 -10.83 56.22
CA ARG A 568 12.16 -9.94 56.83
C ARG A 568 13.58 -10.47 56.70
N GLU A 569 13.77 -11.79 56.78
CA GLU A 569 15.07 -12.43 56.57
C GLU A 569 15.54 -12.29 55.12
N LYS A 570 14.64 -12.50 54.12
CA LYS A 570 14.96 -12.27 52.72
C LYS A 570 15.22 -10.80 52.40
N GLU A 571 14.52 -9.86 53.05
CA GLU A 571 14.75 -8.43 52.90
C GLU A 571 16.09 -8.04 53.56
N LYS A 572 16.46 -8.61 54.73
CA LYS A 572 17.77 -8.39 55.33
C LYS A 572 18.91 -9.03 54.55
N GLU A 573 18.70 -10.17 53.90
CA GLU A 573 19.70 -10.77 53.03
C GLU A 573 19.95 -9.93 51.79
N LYS A 574 18.90 -9.31 51.22
CA LYS A 574 19.03 -8.34 50.13
C LYS A 574 19.76 -7.05 50.57
N GLU A 575 19.41 -6.48 51.71
CA GLU A 575 20.08 -5.30 52.28
C GLU A 575 21.52 -5.54 52.66
N THR A 576 21.85 -6.74 53.16
CA THR A 576 23.22 -7.12 53.48
C THR A 576 24.05 -7.46 52.25
N ALA A 577 23.46 -7.87 51.18
CA ALA A 577 24.15 -8.03 49.88
C ALA A 577 24.52 -6.68 49.26
N GLU A 578 23.71 -5.64 49.49
CA GLU A 578 23.98 -4.27 49.01
C GLU A 578 24.95 -3.46 49.90
N LYS A 579 25.14 -3.85 51.20
CA LYS A 579 25.95 -3.15 52.19
C LYS A 579 27.23 -3.87 52.62
N ARG A 580 28.02 -4.47 51.73
CA ARG A 580 29.39 -4.87 52.05
C ARG A 580 30.34 -3.71 51.79
N PRO A 581 30.86 -3.03 52.87
CA PRO A 581 31.88 -2.01 52.71
C PRO A 581 33.22 -2.67 52.40
N GLY A 582 33.85 -2.25 51.31
CA GLY A 582 35.26 -2.51 51.08
C GLY A 582 36.10 -1.65 51.99
N GLU A 583 36.67 -2.21 53.05
CA GLU A 583 37.76 -1.57 53.78
C GLU A 583 39.04 -1.53 52.95
N GLY A 584 39.68 -0.36 52.88
CA GLY A 584 41.03 -0.23 52.37
C GLY A 584 41.32 1.18 51.87
N ALA A 585 41.70 2.08 52.81
CA ALA A 585 42.27 3.36 52.50
C ALA A 585 43.67 3.19 51.85
N GLY A 586 43.83 3.75 50.66
CA GLY A 586 45.10 3.84 49.96
C GLY A 586 44.96 4.87 48.87
N GLU A 587 45.68 6.02 49.06
CA GLU A 587 45.83 7.06 48.08
C GLU A 587 46.34 6.54 46.75
N LYS A 588 45.61 6.80 45.64
CA LYS A 588 46.14 6.68 44.25
C LYS A 588 45.65 7.82 43.35
N LYS A 589 46.60 8.28 42.59
CA LYS A 589 46.51 9.26 41.50
C LYS A 589 45.43 8.94 40.45
N PRO A 590 44.97 9.92 39.66
CA PRO A 590 43.90 9.69 38.69
C PRO A 590 44.45 8.91 37.47
N ASP A 591 43.91 7.71 37.28
CA ASP A 591 44.08 6.91 36.08
C ASP A 591 42.80 6.88 35.26
N GLU A 592 42.99 6.80 33.96
CA GLU A 592 41.97 6.80 32.91
C GLU A 592 40.84 5.77 33.17
N LYS A 593 39.59 6.23 33.07
CA LYS A 593 38.41 5.36 33.12
C LYS A 593 38.37 4.45 31.88
N LYS A 594 38.80 3.17 32.06
CA LYS A 594 38.35 2.08 31.18
C LYS A 594 36.87 1.85 31.39
N PRO A 595 36.08 1.59 30.30
CA PRO A 595 34.68 1.26 30.48
C PRO A 595 34.51 0.00 31.31
N GLU A 596 33.73 0.08 32.37
CA GLU A 596 33.32 -1.02 33.21
C GLU A 596 32.51 -2.03 32.39
N ILE A 597 33.09 -3.17 32.09
CA ILE A 597 32.38 -4.29 31.49
C ILE A 597 31.32 -4.76 32.47
N ALA A 598 30.06 -4.51 32.20
CA ALA A 598 28.93 -4.97 32.99
C ALA A 598 29.10 -6.48 33.29
N LYS A 599 29.02 -6.86 34.55
CA LYS A 599 29.06 -8.27 34.97
C LYS A 599 27.95 -9.02 34.26
N ALA A 600 28.31 -9.99 33.42
CA ALA A 600 27.38 -10.84 32.71
C ALA A 600 26.35 -11.44 33.67
N LYS A 601 25.05 -11.13 33.46
CA LYS A 601 23.96 -11.80 34.21
C LYS A 601 24.12 -13.32 33.97
N LYS A 602 23.88 -14.13 35.01
CA LYS A 602 23.87 -15.60 34.88
C LYS A 602 22.89 -15.98 33.77
N PRO A 603 23.23 -16.95 32.91
CA PRO A 603 22.31 -17.37 31.84
C PRO A 603 20.99 -17.84 32.50
N VAL A 604 19.88 -17.27 32.03
CA VAL A 604 18.54 -17.69 32.44
C VAL A 604 18.29 -19.08 31.86
N VAL A 605 17.65 -19.94 32.58
CA VAL A 605 17.16 -21.26 32.14
C VAL A 605 15.66 -21.31 32.41
N VAL A 606 14.87 -21.47 31.37
CA VAL A 606 13.41 -21.52 31.46
C VAL A 606 12.96 -22.95 31.66
N LYS A 607 12.37 -23.23 32.82
CA LYS A 607 11.74 -24.50 33.10
C LYS A 607 10.24 -24.41 32.88
N VAL A 608 9.71 -25.29 32.05
CA VAL A 608 8.28 -25.36 31.76
C VAL A 608 7.74 -26.73 32.10
N ASP A 609 6.85 -26.78 33.08
CA ASP A 609 6.05 -27.95 33.40
C ASP A 609 4.69 -27.82 32.69
N THR A 610 4.52 -28.54 31.60
CA THR A 610 3.33 -28.42 30.74
C THR A 610 2.06 -29.02 31.36
N ASP A 611 2.21 -30.06 32.19
CA ASP A 611 1.10 -30.71 32.86
C ASP A 611 0.42 -29.78 33.89
N GLY A 612 -0.88 -29.54 33.69
CA GLY A 612 -1.70 -28.66 34.52
C GLY A 612 -1.37 -27.16 34.37
N ILE A 613 -0.66 -26.73 33.35
CA ILE A 613 -0.27 -25.31 33.15
C ILE A 613 -1.50 -24.39 33.09
N GLN A 614 -2.63 -24.87 32.58
CA GLN A 614 -3.89 -24.11 32.49
C GLN A 614 -4.46 -23.72 33.88
N ASN A 615 -4.11 -24.47 34.91
CA ASN A 615 -4.56 -24.22 36.27
C ASN A 615 -3.68 -23.21 37.03
N ARG A 616 -2.63 -22.72 36.41
CA ARG A 616 -1.67 -21.76 36.96
C ARG A 616 -1.79 -20.36 36.41
N ILE A 617 -2.93 -20.05 35.80
CA ILE A 617 -3.25 -18.74 35.22
C ILE A 617 -3.94 -17.90 36.29
N VAL A 618 -3.37 -16.73 36.60
CA VAL A 618 -3.89 -15.79 37.60
C VAL A 618 -3.95 -14.39 37.01
N GLY A 619 -5.10 -13.70 37.11
CA GLY A 619 -5.30 -12.35 36.62
C GLY A 619 -4.65 -11.28 37.47
N LEU A 620 -4.08 -10.25 36.86
CA LEU A 620 -3.67 -9.04 37.58
C LEU A 620 -4.89 -8.28 38.10
N GLU A 621 -4.71 -7.60 39.23
CA GLU A 621 -5.73 -6.71 39.78
C GLU A 621 -5.74 -5.35 39.08
N ILE A 622 -6.22 -5.34 37.85
CA ILE A 622 -6.28 -4.14 36.96
C ILE A 622 -7.65 -4.00 36.33
N THR A 623 -7.96 -2.82 35.84
CA THR A 623 -9.25 -2.54 35.17
C THR A 623 -9.36 -3.34 33.87
N PRO A 624 -10.47 -4.01 33.59
CA PRO A 624 -10.69 -4.63 32.29
C PRO A 624 -10.64 -3.60 31.15
N GLY A 625 -10.08 -4.00 29.97
CA GLY A 625 -9.91 -3.13 28.84
C GLY A 625 -9.37 -3.90 27.64
N SER A 626 -8.65 -3.24 26.75
CA SER A 626 -7.84 -3.82 25.71
C SER A 626 -6.36 -3.64 26.06
N TYR A 627 -5.59 -4.71 25.99
CA TYR A 627 -4.19 -4.76 26.42
C TYR A 627 -3.29 -5.22 25.31
N ARG A 628 -2.20 -4.48 25.04
CA ARG A 628 -1.22 -4.82 23.99
C ARG A 628 0.20 -4.41 24.39
N ASN A 629 1.18 -4.93 23.65
CA ASN A 629 2.60 -4.64 23.84
C ASN A 629 3.04 -4.87 25.28
N ILE A 630 2.78 -6.09 25.83
CA ILE A 630 3.09 -6.46 27.21
C ILE A 630 4.60 -6.74 27.33
N ARG A 631 5.23 -6.20 28.36
CA ARG A 631 6.63 -6.44 28.69
C ARG A 631 6.82 -6.54 30.19
N MET A 632 7.58 -7.52 30.67
CA MET A 632 7.93 -7.64 32.10
C MET A 632 9.43 -7.42 32.27
N LEU A 633 9.79 -6.54 33.17
CA LEU A 633 11.15 -6.26 33.62
C LEU A 633 11.19 -6.33 35.16
N ASP A 634 11.98 -7.24 35.69
CA ASP A 634 12.07 -7.53 37.14
C ASP A 634 10.68 -7.77 37.75
N ASP A 635 10.19 -6.87 38.58
CA ASP A 635 8.89 -6.93 39.26
C ASP A 635 7.82 -6.02 38.64
N ARG A 636 8.14 -5.35 37.50
CA ARG A 636 7.25 -4.41 36.83
C ARG A 636 6.77 -4.95 35.48
N ILE A 637 5.46 -4.87 35.27
CA ILE A 637 4.80 -5.24 33.99
C ILE A 637 4.35 -3.98 33.29
N PHE A 638 4.88 -3.70 32.12
CA PHE A 638 4.51 -2.58 31.25
C PHE A 638 3.54 -3.07 30.19
N TYR A 639 2.56 -2.23 29.84
CA TYR A 639 1.59 -2.51 28.78
C TYR A 639 0.90 -1.24 28.30
N LEU A 640 0.35 -1.30 27.12
CA LEU A 640 -0.61 -0.31 26.63
C LEU A 640 -2.02 -0.76 26.96
N ARG A 641 -2.77 0.10 27.64
CA ARG A 641 -4.17 -0.13 27.98
C ARG A 641 -5.07 0.90 27.31
N ARG A 642 -6.22 0.44 26.83
CA ARG A 642 -7.32 1.27 26.37
C ARG A 642 -8.64 0.72 26.90
N THR A 643 -9.55 1.61 27.27
CA THR A 643 -10.92 1.30 27.70
C THR A 643 -11.92 2.04 26.81
N VAL A 644 -13.16 1.60 26.79
CA VAL A 644 -14.23 2.29 26.06
C VAL A 644 -14.44 3.71 26.55
N GLY A 645 -14.17 4.00 27.83
CA GLY A 645 -14.23 5.35 28.37
C GLY A 645 -13.22 6.34 27.80
N ASP A 646 -12.15 5.84 27.15
CA ASP A 646 -11.10 6.64 26.52
C ASP A 646 -11.51 7.09 25.10
N GLU A 647 -12.66 6.63 24.59
CA GLU A 647 -13.16 6.91 23.23
C GLU A 647 -14.04 8.17 23.12
N THR A 648 -14.24 8.92 24.21
CA THR A 648 -15.08 10.12 24.25
C THR A 648 -14.38 11.36 23.66
N GLY A 649 -14.00 11.31 22.39
CA GLY A 649 -13.62 12.47 21.59
C GLY A 649 -14.69 12.75 20.54
N GLU A 650 -15.15 13.99 20.40
CA GLU A 650 -16.23 14.42 19.50
C GLU A 650 -15.94 14.31 18.00
N ASP A 651 -14.86 13.66 17.57
CA ASP A 651 -14.47 13.56 16.17
C ASP A 651 -14.67 12.12 15.64
N GLU A 652 -15.78 11.88 14.93
CA GLU A 652 -16.05 10.64 14.18
C GLU A 652 -14.95 10.30 13.14
N GLU A 653 -14.14 11.27 12.72
CA GLU A 653 -12.98 11.06 11.85
C GLU A 653 -11.78 10.47 12.58
N GLU A 654 -11.65 10.65 13.91
CA GLU A 654 -10.56 10.02 14.69
C GLU A 654 -10.78 8.53 14.91
N GLU A 655 -12.00 8.01 14.85
CA GLU A 655 -12.29 6.58 15.02
C GLU A 655 -11.65 5.67 13.96
N ARG A 656 -11.33 6.20 12.79
CA ARG A 656 -10.75 5.43 11.66
C ARG A 656 -9.23 5.53 11.55
N ARG A 657 -8.53 6.20 12.48
CA ARG A 657 -7.07 6.36 12.42
C ARG A 657 -6.37 5.23 13.16
N PRO A 658 -5.31 4.64 12.59
CA PRO A 658 -4.51 3.59 13.26
C PRO A 658 -3.70 4.11 14.46
N ASP A 659 -3.66 5.43 14.69
CA ASP A 659 -2.84 6.10 15.72
C ASP A 659 -3.66 6.49 16.98
N LYS A 660 -4.60 5.64 17.42
CA LYS A 660 -5.36 5.90 18.66
C LYS A 660 -4.41 5.91 19.87
N LYS A 661 -4.57 6.90 20.75
CA LYS A 661 -3.83 7.00 22.01
C LYS A 661 -4.20 5.86 22.95
N SER A 662 -3.21 5.34 23.66
CA SER A 662 -3.37 4.35 24.72
C SER A 662 -2.64 4.82 25.97
N HIS A 663 -3.08 4.40 27.14
CA HIS A 663 -2.35 4.63 28.36
C HIS A 663 -1.18 3.66 28.47
N LEU A 664 0.05 4.17 28.54
CA LEU A 664 1.19 3.37 28.97
C LEU A 664 1.09 3.22 30.49
N CYS A 665 0.96 1.99 30.94
CA CYS A 665 0.83 1.62 32.35
C CYS A 665 2.01 0.76 32.81
N ALA A 666 2.34 0.84 34.08
CA ALA A 666 3.23 -0.08 34.76
C ALA A 666 2.52 -0.68 35.98
N TYR A 667 2.48 -2.01 36.07
CA TYR A 667 1.97 -2.74 37.23
C TYR A 667 3.12 -3.28 38.02
N ASN A 668 3.22 -2.93 39.29
CA ASN A 668 4.21 -3.47 40.21
C ASN A 668 3.66 -4.71 40.91
N LEU A 669 4.36 -5.86 40.82
CA LEU A 669 3.94 -7.13 41.39
C LEU A 669 4.07 -7.16 42.92
N GLU A 670 5.04 -6.43 43.49
CA GLU A 670 5.25 -6.39 44.93
C GLU A 670 4.13 -5.60 45.61
N ASP A 671 3.83 -4.41 45.11
CA ASP A 671 2.78 -3.55 45.66
C ASP A 671 1.39 -3.93 45.16
N ARG A 672 1.29 -4.69 44.08
CA ARG A 672 0.06 -5.01 43.32
C ARG A 672 -0.70 -3.79 42.91
N LYS A 673 0.01 -2.80 42.41
CA LYS A 673 -0.55 -1.50 42.03
C LYS A 673 -0.18 -1.11 40.63
N GLU A 674 -1.19 -0.62 39.91
CA GLU A 674 -1.00 -0.02 38.59
C GLU A 674 -0.68 1.47 38.69
N THR A 675 0.24 1.95 37.87
CA THR A 675 0.56 3.36 37.69
C THR A 675 0.43 3.71 36.21
N VAL A 676 -0.36 4.74 35.88
CA VAL A 676 -0.43 5.29 34.51
C VAL A 676 0.75 6.22 34.32
N LEU A 677 1.63 5.87 33.38
CA LEU A 677 2.85 6.63 33.10
C LEU A 677 2.58 7.79 32.14
N GLY A 678 1.63 7.66 31.21
CA GLY A 678 1.24 8.69 30.25
C GLY A 678 0.52 8.15 29.03
N ASP A 679 0.12 9.06 28.15
CA ASP A 679 -0.61 8.75 26.91
C ASP A 679 0.37 8.64 25.75
N VAL A 680 0.42 7.49 25.10
CA VAL A 680 1.31 7.22 23.96
C VAL A 680 0.58 6.41 22.89
N ASN A 681 1.11 6.41 21.68
CA ASN A 681 0.62 5.54 20.61
C ASN A 681 1.34 4.19 20.63
N ASP A 682 2.64 4.16 20.97
CA ASP A 682 3.44 2.94 21.08
C ASP A 682 4.68 3.18 21.93
N TYR A 683 5.34 2.10 22.35
CA TYR A 683 6.60 2.16 23.10
C TYR A 683 7.50 0.95 22.83
N GLN A 684 8.81 1.13 23.05
CA GLN A 684 9.81 0.07 23.03
C GLN A 684 10.81 0.28 24.17
N ILE A 685 11.05 -0.75 24.95
CA ILE A 685 12.04 -0.72 26.03
C ILE A 685 13.34 -1.36 25.51
N THR A 686 14.50 -0.75 25.83
CA THR A 686 15.81 -1.31 25.51
C THR A 686 15.97 -2.70 26.08
N PHE A 687 16.84 -3.50 25.46
CA PHE A 687 17.08 -4.87 25.93
C PHE A 687 17.68 -4.91 27.33
N ASP A 688 18.46 -3.92 27.71
CA ASP A 688 19.04 -3.76 29.06
C ASP A 688 18.07 -3.17 30.10
N GLY A 689 16.85 -2.77 29.67
CA GLY A 689 15.80 -2.24 30.53
C GLY A 689 16.02 -0.84 31.04
N LYS A 690 16.97 -0.04 30.48
CA LYS A 690 17.30 1.28 31.03
C LYS A 690 16.58 2.42 30.36
N LYS A 691 16.31 2.33 29.07
CA LYS A 691 15.68 3.38 28.29
C LYS A 691 14.40 2.89 27.62
N ILE A 692 13.55 3.83 27.26
CA ILE A 692 12.31 3.60 26.54
C ILE A 692 12.19 4.61 25.37
N LEU A 693 11.87 4.13 24.21
CA LEU A 693 11.37 4.91 23.10
C LEU A 693 9.84 4.99 23.23
N VAL A 694 9.28 6.18 23.18
CA VAL A 694 7.84 6.40 23.14
C VAL A 694 7.46 7.13 21.85
N LYS A 695 6.32 6.71 21.25
CA LYS A 695 5.70 7.38 20.11
C LYS A 695 4.48 8.15 20.59
N ILE A 696 4.44 9.46 20.33
CA ILE A 696 3.31 10.32 20.66
C ILE A 696 2.89 11.04 19.38
N LYS A 697 1.75 10.66 18.81
CA LYS A 697 1.30 11.07 17.47
C LYS A 697 2.37 10.72 16.41
N LYS A 698 3.01 11.72 15.82
CA LYS A 698 4.07 11.55 14.82
C LYS A 698 5.48 11.67 15.39
N ASP A 699 5.59 12.08 16.65
CA ASP A 699 6.84 12.38 17.31
C ASP A 699 7.36 11.22 18.13
N TYR A 700 8.67 11.14 18.30
CA TYR A 700 9.34 10.12 19.09
C TYR A 700 10.18 10.77 20.19
N ALA A 701 10.32 10.08 21.32
CA ALA A 701 11.24 10.47 22.37
C ALA A 701 11.95 9.26 22.96
N ILE A 702 13.24 9.41 23.28
CA ILE A 702 14.02 8.38 23.97
C ILE A 702 14.38 8.93 25.35
N ILE A 703 13.83 8.29 26.39
CA ILE A 703 13.99 8.69 27.79
C ILE A 703 14.51 7.53 28.63
N ASP A 704 15.02 7.82 29.80
CA ASP A 704 15.26 6.77 30.79
C ASP A 704 13.94 6.10 31.20
N LEU A 705 13.98 4.81 31.54
CA LEU A 705 12.78 4.06 31.88
C LEU A 705 12.07 4.69 33.10
N PRO A 706 10.85 5.27 32.94
CA PRO A 706 10.21 6.07 33.99
C PRO A 706 9.74 5.19 35.17
N LYS A 707 9.84 5.74 36.37
CA LYS A 707 9.24 5.14 37.57
C LYS A 707 7.78 5.57 37.74
N ASP A 708 7.51 6.84 37.43
CA ASP A 708 6.20 7.48 37.59
C ASP A 708 5.65 7.95 36.23
N LYS A 709 5.73 9.23 35.93
CA LYS A 709 5.23 9.80 34.66
C LYS A 709 6.33 9.93 33.62
N ILE A 710 5.95 9.78 32.36
CA ILE A 710 6.84 10.10 31.22
C ILE A 710 6.99 11.62 31.09
N GLU A 711 8.24 12.05 30.94
CA GLU A 711 8.59 13.44 30.61
C GLU A 711 9.40 13.41 29.32
N THR A 712 8.82 13.92 28.24
CA THR A 712 9.45 13.90 26.90
C THR A 712 10.09 15.22 26.52
N LYS A 713 9.85 16.28 27.30
CA LYS A 713 10.45 17.59 27.06
C LYS A 713 11.98 17.48 27.10
N ASP A 714 12.65 18.03 26.11
CA ASP A 714 14.10 17.98 25.92
C ASP A 714 14.68 16.58 25.58
N HIS A 715 13.84 15.59 25.30
CA HIS A 715 14.21 14.21 24.93
C HIS A 715 13.65 13.78 23.56
N GLU A 716 13.26 14.75 22.73
CA GLU A 716 12.75 14.49 21.40
C GLU A 716 13.78 13.75 20.55
N HIS A 717 13.37 12.63 19.94
CA HIS A 717 14.17 11.92 18.96
C HIS A 717 13.76 12.35 17.56
N LYS A 718 14.55 13.25 16.96
CA LYS A 718 14.28 13.81 15.65
C LYS A 718 14.68 12.84 14.55
N ILE A 719 13.73 12.55 13.66
CA ILE A 719 13.96 11.74 12.47
C ILE A 719 14.01 12.70 11.27
N GLU A 720 15.20 13.24 11.03
CA GLU A 720 15.46 14.23 10.00
C GLU A 720 16.75 13.88 9.23
N GLY A 721 16.94 14.43 8.02
CA GLY A 721 18.15 14.23 7.24
C GLY A 721 18.30 12.81 6.70
N LEU A 722 17.16 12.16 6.36
CA LEU A 722 17.15 10.83 5.75
C LEU A 722 17.32 10.95 4.23
N ASP A 723 18.46 11.51 3.82
CA ASP A 723 18.74 11.70 2.40
C ASP A 723 19.04 10.38 1.70
N MET A 724 18.35 10.16 0.56
CA MET A 724 18.59 9.02 -0.30
C MET A 724 18.68 9.42 -1.77
N GLN A 725 19.57 8.75 -2.50
CA GLN A 725 19.63 8.82 -3.95
C GLN A 725 18.56 7.91 -4.52
N LEU A 726 17.50 8.47 -5.07
CA LEU A 726 16.39 7.75 -5.63
C LEU A 726 16.52 7.61 -7.14
N ASP A 727 16.53 6.37 -7.65
CA ASP A 727 16.28 6.05 -9.04
C ASP A 727 14.77 5.74 -9.22
N ARG A 728 14.04 6.67 -9.84
CA ARG A 728 12.58 6.56 -9.96
C ARG A 728 12.14 5.38 -10.85
N HIS A 729 12.89 5.07 -11.89
CA HIS A 729 12.54 3.92 -12.75
C HIS A 729 12.75 2.60 -12.01
N ALA A 730 13.82 2.49 -11.22
CA ALA A 730 14.06 1.33 -10.38
C ALA A 730 12.97 1.19 -9.31
N GLU A 731 12.57 2.28 -8.64
CA GLU A 731 11.47 2.31 -7.67
C GLU A 731 10.13 1.92 -8.34
N TRP A 732 9.81 2.46 -9.52
CA TRP A 732 8.57 2.12 -10.22
C TRP A 732 8.50 0.65 -10.65
N ASN A 733 9.62 0.07 -11.04
CA ASN A 733 9.73 -1.36 -11.29
C ASN A 733 9.45 -2.17 -10.01
N GLN A 734 10.09 -1.81 -8.90
CA GLN A 734 9.87 -2.47 -7.60
C GLN A 734 8.39 -2.37 -7.20
N ILE A 735 7.77 -1.18 -7.24
CA ILE A 735 6.35 -0.95 -6.92
C ILE A 735 5.43 -1.85 -7.77
N TYR A 736 5.71 -1.98 -9.08
CA TYR A 736 4.91 -2.84 -9.95
C TYR A 736 4.97 -4.32 -9.54
N PHE A 737 6.16 -4.84 -9.28
CA PHE A 737 6.33 -6.22 -8.90
C PHE A 737 5.82 -6.52 -7.49
N GLU A 738 5.94 -5.56 -6.57
CA GLU A 738 5.35 -5.69 -5.24
C GLU A 738 3.83 -5.67 -5.31
N ALA A 739 3.22 -4.78 -6.07
CA ALA A 739 1.76 -4.75 -6.26
C ALA A 739 1.23 -6.06 -6.86
N TRP A 740 1.98 -6.67 -7.80
CA TRP A 740 1.64 -7.99 -8.34
C TRP A 740 1.71 -9.07 -7.25
N ARG A 741 2.78 -9.08 -6.42
CA ARG A 741 2.92 -10.02 -5.30
C ARG A 741 1.83 -9.84 -4.26
N GLN A 742 1.53 -8.60 -3.89
CA GLN A 742 0.47 -8.32 -2.92
C GLN A 742 -0.89 -8.81 -3.39
N MET A 743 -1.24 -8.64 -4.65
CA MET A 743 -2.46 -9.23 -5.19
C MET A 743 -2.40 -10.77 -5.16
N ARG A 744 -1.28 -11.40 -5.52
CA ARG A 744 -1.11 -12.86 -5.41
C ARG A 744 -1.34 -13.37 -3.99
N ASP A 745 -0.81 -12.66 -2.99
CA ASP A 745 -0.75 -13.13 -1.61
C ASP A 745 -2.02 -12.78 -0.81
N PHE A 746 -2.69 -11.68 -1.15
CA PHE A 746 -3.83 -11.16 -0.38
C PHE A 746 -5.18 -11.24 -1.10
N PHE A 747 -5.21 -11.59 -2.38
CA PHE A 747 -6.49 -11.73 -3.07
C PHE A 747 -7.29 -12.89 -2.49
N PHE A 748 -8.60 -12.67 -2.30
CA PHE A 748 -9.46 -13.61 -1.59
C PHE A 748 -9.61 -14.99 -2.28
N SER A 749 -9.49 -15.02 -3.62
CA SER A 749 -9.62 -16.25 -4.41
C SER A 749 -8.22 -16.84 -4.71
N PRO A 750 -7.90 -18.03 -4.23
CA PRO A 750 -6.59 -18.65 -4.46
C PRO A 750 -6.36 -19.00 -5.94
N THR A 751 -7.42 -19.06 -6.75
CA THR A 751 -7.35 -19.29 -8.21
C THR A 751 -7.26 -18.00 -9.01
N MET A 752 -7.14 -16.83 -8.38
CA MET A 752 -7.11 -15.51 -9.03
C MET A 752 -8.27 -15.33 -10.03
N ASN A 753 -9.46 -15.77 -9.68
CA ASN A 753 -10.64 -15.82 -10.58
C ASN A 753 -10.36 -16.55 -11.90
N SER A 754 -9.54 -17.60 -11.88
CA SER A 754 -9.12 -18.38 -13.05
C SER A 754 -8.26 -17.62 -14.06
N ILE A 755 -7.63 -16.53 -13.64
CA ILE A 755 -6.68 -15.74 -14.44
C ILE A 755 -5.26 -16.29 -14.24
N ASP A 756 -4.52 -16.48 -15.34
CA ASP A 756 -3.09 -16.73 -15.27
C ASP A 756 -2.35 -15.46 -14.81
N TRP A 757 -2.25 -15.31 -13.49
CA TRP A 757 -1.68 -14.13 -12.85
C TRP A 757 -0.20 -13.92 -13.18
N LYS A 758 0.55 -15.01 -13.46
CA LYS A 758 1.95 -14.93 -13.90
C LYS A 758 2.06 -14.40 -15.34
N ALA A 759 1.16 -14.82 -16.23
CA ALA A 759 1.09 -14.26 -17.58
C ALA A 759 0.74 -12.77 -17.55
N MET A 760 -0.18 -12.34 -16.65
CA MET A 760 -0.52 -10.92 -16.49
C MET A 760 0.66 -10.08 -16.00
N ARG A 761 1.47 -10.59 -15.09
CA ARG A 761 2.73 -9.95 -14.69
C ARG A 761 3.62 -9.63 -15.90
N THR A 762 3.85 -10.61 -16.75
CA THR A 762 4.73 -10.46 -17.92
C THR A 762 4.13 -9.51 -18.96
N LYS A 763 2.83 -9.65 -19.23
CA LYS A 763 2.09 -8.83 -20.19
C LYS A 763 2.23 -7.34 -19.91
N TYR A 764 1.98 -6.94 -18.67
CA TYR A 764 1.99 -5.52 -18.28
C TYR A 764 3.41 -5.00 -17.96
N ALA A 765 4.33 -5.84 -17.49
CA ALA A 765 5.73 -5.47 -17.28
C ALA A 765 6.41 -4.94 -18.57
N ALA A 766 5.96 -5.40 -19.74
CA ALA A 766 6.47 -4.92 -21.03
C ALA A 766 6.21 -3.40 -21.26
N LEU A 767 5.35 -2.77 -20.45
CA LEU A 767 5.05 -1.34 -20.52
C LEU A 767 5.89 -0.49 -19.56
N LEU A 768 6.51 -1.10 -18.53
CA LEU A 768 7.29 -0.40 -17.50
C LEU A 768 8.41 0.49 -18.05
N PRO A 769 9.18 0.09 -19.07
CA PRO A 769 10.24 0.94 -19.61
C PRO A 769 9.76 2.28 -20.18
N PHE A 770 8.45 2.42 -20.41
CA PHE A 770 7.82 3.61 -20.97
C PHE A 770 7.10 4.47 -19.93
N VAL A 771 7.13 4.07 -18.66
CA VAL A 771 6.59 4.88 -17.56
C VAL A 771 7.54 6.03 -17.28
N ASN A 772 7.05 7.25 -17.49
CA ASN A 772 7.80 8.49 -17.24
C ASN A 772 7.04 9.49 -16.34
N HIS A 773 5.88 9.09 -15.83
CA HIS A 773 5.10 9.84 -14.86
C HIS A 773 4.44 8.89 -13.86
N ARG A 774 4.31 9.31 -12.59
CA ARG A 774 3.72 8.45 -11.54
C ARG A 774 2.26 8.03 -11.84
N ASN A 775 1.49 8.88 -12.48
CA ASN A 775 0.12 8.55 -12.87
C ASN A 775 0.06 7.45 -13.94
N ASP A 776 1.08 7.33 -14.80
CA ASP A 776 1.16 6.26 -15.81
C ASP A 776 1.42 4.91 -15.13
N LEU A 777 2.22 4.89 -14.04
CA LEU A 777 2.39 3.69 -13.21
C LEU A 777 1.07 3.31 -12.54
N THR A 778 0.34 4.27 -11.95
CA THR A 778 -0.97 4.02 -11.35
C THR A 778 -1.97 3.46 -12.36
N TYR A 779 -1.98 4.01 -13.57
CA TYR A 779 -2.78 3.47 -14.68
C TYR A 779 -2.39 2.02 -15.01
N LEU A 780 -1.10 1.74 -15.13
CA LEU A 780 -0.60 0.41 -15.44
C LEU A 780 -0.97 -0.63 -14.36
N LEU A 781 -0.87 -0.25 -13.10
CA LEU A 781 -1.33 -1.07 -11.97
C LEU A 781 -2.84 -1.29 -12.01
N GLY A 782 -3.61 -0.27 -12.35
CA GLY A 782 -5.07 -0.38 -12.54
C GLY A 782 -5.44 -1.34 -13.65
N GLU A 783 -4.73 -1.31 -14.77
CA GLU A 783 -4.91 -2.25 -15.88
C GLU A 783 -4.58 -3.69 -15.51
N LEU A 784 -3.48 -3.90 -14.76
CA LEU A 784 -3.08 -5.20 -14.22
C LEU A 784 -4.15 -5.77 -13.28
N ILE A 785 -4.56 -4.99 -12.28
CA ILE A 785 -5.55 -5.41 -11.27
C ILE A 785 -6.93 -5.63 -11.92
N GLY A 786 -7.26 -4.83 -12.92
CA GLY A 786 -8.51 -4.95 -13.66
C GLY A 786 -8.74 -6.30 -14.34
N GLU A 787 -7.66 -7.03 -14.68
CA GLU A 787 -7.77 -8.38 -15.24
C GLU A 787 -8.41 -9.38 -14.26
N LEU A 788 -8.36 -9.12 -12.95
CA LEU A 788 -9.03 -9.95 -11.94
C LEU A 788 -10.56 -9.86 -12.00
N ASN A 789 -11.08 -8.88 -12.73
CA ASN A 789 -12.52 -8.64 -12.88
C ASN A 789 -13.29 -8.66 -11.54
N ASN A 790 -12.76 -7.95 -10.56
CA ASN A 790 -13.31 -7.90 -9.20
C ASN A 790 -13.63 -6.47 -8.78
N GLY A 791 -14.79 -6.26 -8.16
CA GLY A 791 -15.15 -5.00 -7.54
C GLY A 791 -14.34 -4.74 -6.27
N HIS A 792 -14.29 -3.47 -5.80
CA HIS A 792 -13.57 -3.04 -4.60
C HIS A 792 -12.05 -3.30 -4.62
N THR A 793 -11.46 -3.33 -5.81
CA THR A 793 -10.02 -3.23 -6.00
C THR A 793 -9.68 -1.79 -6.40
N TYR A 794 -8.66 -1.23 -5.79
CA TYR A 794 -8.27 0.17 -5.97
C TYR A 794 -6.77 0.31 -6.10
N VAL A 795 -6.34 1.31 -6.83
CA VAL A 795 -4.95 1.76 -6.90
C VAL A 795 -4.92 3.29 -6.81
N GLY A 796 -3.93 3.83 -6.15
CA GLY A 796 -3.81 5.28 -5.98
C GLY A 796 -2.55 5.66 -5.23
N GLY A 797 -2.43 6.94 -4.85
CA GLY A 797 -1.28 7.45 -4.10
C GLY A 797 -0.02 7.63 -4.94
N GLY A 798 1.12 7.70 -4.25
CA GLY A 798 2.43 7.96 -4.84
C GLY A 798 2.77 9.44 -4.96
N GLU A 799 4.07 9.71 -5.07
CA GLU A 799 4.60 11.05 -5.20
C GLU A 799 4.42 11.57 -6.62
N ARG A 800 3.77 12.70 -6.75
CA ARG A 800 3.48 13.39 -8.01
C ARG A 800 3.94 14.84 -7.93
N PRO A 801 4.22 15.50 -9.06
CA PRO A 801 4.42 16.94 -9.06
C PRO A 801 3.23 17.64 -8.40
N ASP A 802 3.53 18.55 -7.47
CA ASP A 802 2.50 19.29 -6.75
C ASP A 802 1.88 20.35 -7.69
N THR A 803 0.57 20.35 -7.76
CA THR A 803 -0.21 21.38 -8.45
C THR A 803 -0.98 22.17 -7.40
N PRO A 804 -0.59 23.42 -7.12
CA PRO A 804 -1.29 24.24 -6.14
C PRO A 804 -2.76 24.42 -6.55
N ARG A 805 -3.67 23.90 -5.74
CA ARG A 805 -5.11 24.02 -5.99
C ARG A 805 -5.65 25.32 -5.39
N ILE A 806 -6.41 26.04 -6.20
CA ILE A 806 -7.14 27.21 -5.75
C ILE A 806 -8.53 26.76 -5.28
N LYS A 807 -8.81 26.92 -3.98
CA LYS A 807 -10.13 26.58 -3.44
C LYS A 807 -11.17 27.58 -3.92
N LEU A 808 -12.07 27.12 -4.79
CA LEU A 808 -13.21 27.87 -5.27
C LEU A 808 -14.50 27.31 -4.68
N GLY A 809 -15.40 28.18 -4.24
CA GLY A 809 -16.72 27.84 -3.77
C GLY A 809 -17.78 28.02 -4.85
N LEU A 810 -18.91 27.31 -4.74
CA LEU A 810 -20.11 27.58 -5.51
C LEU A 810 -20.93 28.67 -4.79
N LEU A 811 -21.48 29.61 -5.55
CA LEU A 811 -22.40 30.62 -5.00
C LEU A 811 -23.79 30.04 -4.66
N GLY A 812 -24.04 28.78 -5.09
CA GLY A 812 -25.33 28.13 -4.84
C GLY A 812 -26.49 28.76 -5.60
N ALA A 813 -26.21 29.41 -6.72
CA ALA A 813 -27.18 30.15 -7.52
C ALA A 813 -27.12 29.74 -8.98
N GLU A 814 -28.23 29.80 -9.66
CA GLU A 814 -28.31 29.71 -11.13
C GLU A 814 -28.21 31.11 -11.77
N PHE A 815 -27.39 31.18 -12.81
CA PHE A 815 -27.12 32.42 -13.52
C PHE A 815 -27.57 32.34 -14.97
N SER A 816 -28.12 33.46 -15.48
CA SER A 816 -28.21 33.71 -16.91
C SER A 816 -27.36 34.91 -17.30
N ARG A 817 -27.00 35.01 -18.55
CA ARG A 817 -26.31 36.18 -19.10
C ARG A 817 -27.22 37.00 -19.93
N ASP A 818 -27.34 38.28 -19.63
CA ASP A 818 -28.08 39.24 -20.43
C ASP A 818 -27.35 39.47 -21.80
N PRO A 819 -27.95 39.18 -22.95
CA PRO A 819 -27.28 39.29 -24.24
C PRO A 819 -26.87 40.72 -24.61
N ALA A 820 -27.61 41.74 -24.12
CA ALA A 820 -27.38 43.14 -24.48
C ALA A 820 -26.29 43.80 -23.62
N THR A 821 -26.35 43.58 -22.31
CA THR A 821 -25.43 44.17 -21.34
C THR A 821 -24.23 43.30 -21.04
N ARG A 822 -24.28 42.01 -21.39
CA ARG A 822 -23.31 40.95 -20.99
C ARG A 822 -23.17 40.74 -19.48
N ALA A 823 -24.02 41.38 -18.70
CA ALA A 823 -24.05 41.16 -17.22
C ALA A 823 -24.67 39.81 -16.86
N TYR A 824 -24.26 39.26 -15.73
CA TYR A 824 -24.86 38.04 -15.17
C TYR A 824 -26.01 38.40 -14.26
N ARG A 825 -27.12 37.69 -14.39
CA ARG A 825 -28.29 37.79 -13.58
C ARG A 825 -28.50 36.50 -12.79
N ILE A 826 -28.76 36.61 -11.51
CA ILE A 826 -29.16 35.48 -10.65
C ILE A 826 -30.60 35.13 -10.99
N GLU A 827 -30.87 33.93 -11.44
CA GLU A 827 -32.21 33.44 -11.78
C GLU A 827 -32.90 32.81 -10.57
N ARG A 828 -32.15 32.08 -9.73
CA ARG A 828 -32.57 31.49 -8.46
C ARG A 828 -31.39 31.09 -7.55
#